data_3cad38effc38434034485ce771cd25b8
#
_entry.id   3cad38effc38434034485ce771cd25b8
#
_cell.length_a   1.000
_cell.length_b   1.000
_cell.length_c   1.000
_cell.angle_alpha   90.00
_cell.angle_beta   90.00
_cell.angle_gamma   90.00
#
_symmetry.space_group_name_H-M   'P 1'
#
loop_
_entity.id
_entity.type
_entity.pdbx_description
1 polymer ?
#
loop_
_entity_poly.entity_id
_entity_poly.type
_entity_poly.pdbx_seq_one_letter_code
_entity_poly.pdbx_strand_id
1 'polypeptide(L)'
;MRNLFAPSLGKLPATKSAQNRVWPTTAENNLRFNIINDKENRVNGIALYYRLPLTQVTDEQNFIEQAELSMLIQLFNQRLLERIQSGKLKHISGGTARSVKIAPDYQSLFFRINARDDNMQDAANALMTELATIDKYGFSTEELEDLKATRLTWLKNAAVQQAERDLRMLTSRIASSSLNNTPFLSPQQTYQLSERLWAQITVESLAQKWQQLRKNQDAFWEQMVNSDAAAKKALSPQAIKQLEKTYADKKLPPYVFPGINLTLTVADNAQAKITHQEKLADDLTSLTLSNGARVVVAKTASNEEKLQIIAVSDKGDLSFPAEKKAIIALANKAVSGSGVGQLSASSLKRWSAENAVTMSTKVSGQNTLLSVNARVNNPEPGFQLLNQRISNSKINDNIWESMKNAQIQSLKTLDQRPAEKFAQQMYEARYADDRAQRLTEKQLAQFSAEQALAVDRQLFSSPAYLTFVIVGNIDEETLLPLVTRYIGSLKQSEHVLSAGQPLKRATTNANITLKEQNEPVAQVAQWKRFDTRSPVTLPVRMALDAFNAVLAKDLRVNIREQASGVYSVSSRLSVDKQANDLTHVIGFTCQPERHQELLTLANKVMADRLVKGINAQELNEYRKNMQRNLEIQQQNTQQLANTIVSSLVQYNDPAAWTEQEKLLQQLTPEQVNNTARKYLSSAVNIYSGVLLPK
;
A
#
# COMPACT_ATOMS: atom_id res chain seq x y z
N MET A 1 -23.23 21.29 11.87
CA MET A 1 -22.23 21.15 12.95
C MET A 1 -22.53 22.06 14.11
N ARG A 2 -22.52 23.39 13.96
CA ARG A 2 -22.76 24.34 15.08
C ARG A 2 -24.09 24.07 15.82
N ASN A 3 -25.18 23.80 15.11
CA ASN A 3 -26.53 23.54 15.71
C ASN A 3 -26.63 22.16 16.39
N LEU A 4 -25.73 21.21 16.06
CA LEU A 4 -25.69 19.87 16.68
C LEU A 4 -24.87 19.84 17.97
N PHE A 5 -23.76 20.56 18.00
CA PHE A 5 -22.77 20.45 19.08
C PHE A 5 -22.80 21.63 20.05
N ALA A 6 -23.16 22.86 19.60
CA ALA A 6 -23.20 24.01 20.47
C ALA A 6 -24.18 23.89 21.67
N PRO A 7 -25.37 23.24 21.55
CA PRO A 7 -26.25 23.05 22.69
C PRO A 7 -25.69 22.17 23.81
N SER A 8 -24.80 21.24 23.45
CA SER A 8 -24.18 20.29 24.41
C SER A 8 -22.81 20.75 24.85
N LEU A 9 -21.91 21.01 23.91
CA LEU A 9 -20.51 21.35 24.17
C LEU A 9 -20.34 22.82 24.60
N GLY A 10 -21.20 23.74 24.12
CA GLY A 10 -21.17 25.13 24.51
C GLY A 10 -21.64 25.42 25.95
N LYS A 11 -22.21 24.40 26.63
CA LYS A 11 -22.60 24.48 28.06
C LYS A 11 -21.51 23.95 29.00
N LEU A 12 -20.44 23.37 28.43
CA LEU A 12 -19.31 22.96 29.26
C LEU A 12 -18.64 24.19 29.86
N PRO A 13 -18.35 24.18 31.19
CA PRO A 13 -17.66 25.30 31.81
C PRO A 13 -16.33 25.53 31.08
N ALA A 14 -16.06 26.80 30.79
CA ALA A 14 -14.76 27.19 30.23
C ALA A 14 -13.70 26.89 31.32
N THR A 15 -13.08 25.75 31.21
CA THR A 15 -11.87 25.48 32.00
C THR A 15 -10.78 26.44 31.55
N LYS A 16 -10.02 27.01 32.50
CA LYS A 16 -8.81 27.75 32.18
C LYS A 16 -8.04 26.88 31.19
N SER A 17 -7.68 27.44 30.04
CA SER A 17 -6.87 26.78 29.03
C SER A 17 -5.73 26.09 29.75
N ALA A 18 -5.63 24.78 29.62
CA ALA A 18 -4.48 24.04 30.13
C ALA A 18 -3.25 24.70 29.49
N GLN A 19 -2.42 25.33 30.30
CA GLN A 19 -1.16 25.84 29.79
C GLN A 19 -0.42 24.62 29.23
N ASN A 20 -0.21 24.61 27.92
CA ASN A 20 0.65 23.62 27.31
C ASN A 20 1.97 23.66 28.05
N ARG A 21 2.32 22.58 28.76
CA ARG A 21 3.66 22.46 29.34
C ARG A 21 4.65 22.48 28.18
N VAL A 22 5.26 23.64 27.99
CA VAL A 22 6.43 23.75 27.11
C VAL A 22 7.58 23.08 27.86
N TRP A 23 7.99 21.91 27.40
CA TRP A 23 9.21 21.29 27.87
C TRP A 23 10.35 22.09 27.24
N PRO A 24 11.21 22.77 28.04
CA PRO A 24 12.33 23.51 27.48
C PRO A 24 13.28 22.52 26.84
N THR A 25 13.34 22.55 25.52
CA THR A 25 14.34 21.82 24.74
C THR A 25 15.52 22.77 24.56
N THR A 26 16.53 22.63 25.40
CA THR A 26 17.79 23.38 25.24
C THR A 26 18.50 22.88 23.98
N ALA A 27 18.90 23.82 23.12
CA ALA A 27 19.77 23.51 21.99
C ALA A 27 21.12 23.02 22.53
N GLU A 28 21.54 21.84 22.12
CA GLU A 28 22.89 21.36 22.42
C GLU A 28 23.78 21.70 21.25
N ASN A 29 24.71 22.66 21.48
CA ASN A 29 25.63 23.13 20.44
C ASN A 29 26.82 22.16 20.25
N ASN A 30 26.59 20.85 20.31
CA ASN A 30 27.61 19.84 20.14
C ASN A 30 27.11 18.73 19.19
N LEU A 31 27.94 18.39 18.23
CA LEU A 31 27.70 17.22 17.38
C LEU A 31 27.77 15.94 18.22
N ARG A 32 26.66 15.22 18.29
CA ARG A 32 26.48 13.99 19.07
C ARG A 32 26.58 12.76 18.18
N PHE A 33 26.89 11.63 18.81
CA PHE A 33 26.97 10.33 18.13
C PHE A 33 26.17 9.30 18.93
N ASN A 34 25.35 8.54 18.23
CA ASN A 34 24.51 7.51 18.82
C ASN A 34 24.58 6.21 18.01
N ILE A 35 24.54 5.08 18.71
CA ILE A 35 24.39 3.76 18.11
C ILE A 35 23.18 3.10 18.76
N ILE A 36 22.16 2.80 17.95
CA ILE A 36 20.97 2.09 18.37
C ILE A 36 21.07 0.65 17.86
N ASN A 37 21.18 -0.30 18.79
CA ASN A 37 21.14 -1.73 18.48
C ASN A 37 19.74 -2.26 18.77
N ASP A 38 18.93 -2.40 17.72
CA ASP A 38 17.57 -2.91 17.79
C ASP A 38 17.44 -4.15 16.89
N LYS A 39 17.31 -5.30 17.53
CA LYS A 39 17.23 -6.61 16.86
C LYS A 39 15.98 -6.75 15.98
N GLU A 40 14.96 -5.96 16.21
CA GLU A 40 13.73 -5.95 15.39
C GLU A 40 13.87 -5.05 14.14
N ASN A 41 14.92 -4.24 14.06
CA ASN A 41 15.17 -3.40 12.90
C ASN A 41 15.51 -4.23 11.67
N ARG A 42 14.88 -3.90 10.53
CA ARG A 42 15.02 -4.67 9.29
C ARG A 42 16.28 -4.34 8.49
N VAL A 43 16.86 -3.16 8.71
CA VAL A 43 17.98 -2.67 7.92
C VAL A 43 18.94 -1.88 8.79
N ASN A 44 20.24 -2.10 8.58
CA ASN A 44 21.28 -1.28 9.16
C ASN A 44 21.43 0.02 8.38
N GLY A 45 21.85 1.09 9.03
CA GLY A 45 22.04 2.36 8.34
C GLY A 45 22.66 3.45 9.19
N ILE A 46 23.09 4.51 8.52
CA ILE A 46 23.64 5.70 9.13
C ILE A 46 22.82 6.93 8.74
N ALA A 47 22.61 7.83 9.67
CA ALA A 47 21.88 9.06 9.44
C ALA A 47 22.55 10.25 10.13
N LEU A 48 22.47 11.40 9.47
CA LEU A 48 22.76 12.70 10.04
C LEU A 48 21.44 13.42 10.32
N TYR A 49 21.21 13.77 11.57
CA TYR A 49 20.02 14.48 12.04
C TYR A 49 20.37 15.93 12.37
N TYR A 50 19.43 16.81 12.09
CA TYR A 50 19.43 18.20 12.52
C TYR A 50 18.14 18.47 13.29
N ARG A 51 18.23 19.07 14.48
CA ARG A 51 17.07 19.63 15.16
C ARG A 51 16.89 21.08 14.70
N LEU A 52 15.73 21.38 14.18
CA LEU A 52 15.37 22.67 13.62
C LEU A 52 14.15 23.23 14.34
N PRO A 53 14.04 24.55 14.50
CA PRO A 53 12.77 25.17 14.86
C PRO A 53 11.69 24.75 13.84
N LEU A 54 10.49 24.54 14.34
CA LEU A 54 9.33 24.30 13.46
C LEU A 54 8.80 25.64 12.97
N THR A 55 9.02 25.97 11.72
CA THR A 55 8.44 27.16 11.10
C THR A 55 6.92 26.97 11.00
N GLN A 56 6.16 27.78 11.74
CA GLN A 56 4.71 27.82 11.59
C GLN A 56 4.37 28.67 10.38
N VAL A 57 3.49 28.18 9.51
CA VAL A 57 3.06 28.91 8.32
C VAL A 57 2.02 29.95 8.73
N THR A 58 2.44 31.12 9.08
CA THR A 58 1.58 32.26 9.46
C THR A 58 1.48 33.32 8.38
N ASP A 59 2.43 33.34 7.44
CA ASP A 59 2.56 34.29 6.35
C ASP A 59 3.20 33.65 5.10
N GLU A 60 3.35 34.43 4.04
CA GLU A 60 3.91 33.97 2.77
C GLU A 60 5.41 33.63 2.87
N GLN A 61 6.16 34.35 3.68
CA GLN A 61 7.58 34.07 3.90
C GLN A 61 7.78 32.70 4.55
N ASN A 62 7.01 32.41 5.59
CA ASN A 62 7.06 31.09 6.24
C ASN A 62 6.63 29.97 5.29
N PHE A 63 5.68 30.24 4.37
CA PHE A 63 5.29 29.28 3.34
C PHE A 63 6.44 28.98 2.38
N ILE A 64 7.17 30.02 1.93
CA ILE A 64 8.37 29.86 1.08
C ILE A 64 9.45 29.06 1.82
N GLU A 65 9.75 29.37 3.06
CA GLU A 65 10.76 28.67 3.86
C GLU A 65 10.46 27.18 4.04
N GLN A 66 9.20 26.83 4.29
CA GLN A 66 8.78 25.44 4.34
C GLN A 66 8.87 24.75 2.96
N ALA A 67 8.52 25.46 1.90
CA ALA A 67 8.61 24.93 0.55
C ALA A 67 10.08 24.67 0.16
N GLU A 68 11.02 25.58 0.48
CA GLU A 68 12.46 25.40 0.27
C GLU A 68 12.98 24.15 0.99
N LEU A 69 12.68 23.98 2.29
CA LEU A 69 13.08 22.79 3.04
C LEU A 69 12.51 21.52 2.42
N SER A 70 11.23 21.56 2.01
CA SER A 70 10.60 20.44 1.33
C SER A 70 11.22 20.10 -0.03
N MET A 71 11.64 21.12 -0.80
CA MET A 71 12.32 20.94 -2.08
C MET A 71 13.73 20.37 -1.90
N LEU A 72 14.52 20.87 -0.94
CA LEU A 72 15.82 20.29 -0.58
C LEU A 72 15.73 18.80 -0.27
N ILE A 73 14.75 18.40 0.56
CA ILE A 73 14.50 17.00 0.91
C ILE A 73 14.18 16.16 -0.33
N GLN A 74 13.37 16.68 -1.23
CA GLN A 74 12.95 15.93 -2.41
C GLN A 74 14.06 15.83 -3.46
N LEU A 75 14.83 16.89 -3.67
CA LEU A 75 15.98 16.86 -4.57
C LEU A 75 17.05 15.88 -4.07
N PHE A 76 17.35 15.87 -2.78
CA PHE A 76 18.22 14.85 -2.19
C PHE A 76 17.72 13.43 -2.45
N ASN A 77 16.43 13.18 -2.18
CA ASN A 77 15.82 11.86 -2.38
C ASN A 77 15.83 11.45 -3.86
N GLN A 78 15.63 12.37 -4.77
CA GLN A 78 15.69 12.13 -6.21
C GLN A 78 17.09 11.71 -6.64
N ARG A 79 18.13 12.46 -6.28
CA ARG A 79 19.53 12.12 -6.57
C ARG A 79 19.92 10.76 -6.01
N LEU A 80 19.54 10.48 -4.76
CA LEU A 80 19.82 9.19 -4.12
C LEU A 80 19.18 8.03 -4.89
N LEU A 81 17.91 8.17 -5.26
CA LEU A 81 17.19 7.16 -6.03
C LEU A 81 17.87 6.90 -7.38
N GLU A 82 18.25 7.94 -8.09
CA GLU A 82 18.91 7.82 -9.40
C GLU A 82 20.30 7.17 -9.29
N ARG A 83 21.09 7.49 -8.27
CA ARG A 83 22.37 6.83 -8.00
C ARG A 83 22.21 5.35 -7.68
N ILE A 84 21.16 4.97 -6.97
CA ILE A 84 20.84 3.56 -6.70
C ILE A 84 20.44 2.87 -8.00
N GLN A 85 19.54 3.48 -8.78
CA GLN A 85 19.06 2.90 -10.04
C GLN A 85 20.15 2.79 -11.12
N SER A 86 21.09 3.72 -11.14
CA SER A 86 22.24 3.68 -12.06
C SER A 86 23.37 2.73 -11.62
N GLY A 87 23.22 2.04 -10.47
CA GLY A 87 24.23 1.11 -9.95
C GLY A 87 25.47 1.77 -9.34
N LYS A 88 25.48 3.09 -9.19
CA LYS A 88 26.62 3.83 -8.59
C LYS A 88 26.77 3.54 -7.10
N LEU A 89 25.73 3.01 -6.43
CA LEU A 89 25.70 2.70 -5.00
C LEU A 89 25.42 1.21 -4.77
N LYS A 90 26.39 0.35 -5.11
CA LYS A 90 26.22 -1.14 -5.11
C LYS A 90 25.93 -1.73 -3.74
N HIS A 91 26.48 -1.15 -2.65
CA HIS A 91 26.34 -1.66 -1.28
C HIS A 91 25.30 -0.90 -0.45
N ILE A 92 24.39 -0.22 -1.13
CA ILE A 92 23.30 0.53 -0.50
C ILE A 92 21.98 -0.15 -0.82
N SER A 93 21.16 -0.37 0.20
CA SER A 93 19.81 -0.95 0.05
C SER A 93 18.73 0.11 -0.11
N GLY A 94 19.04 1.36 0.18
CA GLY A 94 18.11 2.50 0.08
C GLY A 94 18.56 3.67 0.93
N GLY A 95 17.72 4.65 1.03
CA GLY A 95 17.92 5.81 1.90
C GLY A 95 16.81 6.83 1.73
N THR A 96 16.80 7.82 2.58
CA THR A 96 15.79 8.89 2.55
C THR A 96 16.26 10.12 3.31
N ALA A 97 15.84 11.29 2.86
CA ALA A 97 15.78 12.49 3.67
C ALA A 97 14.33 12.76 4.06
N ARG A 98 14.10 13.17 5.30
CA ARG A 98 12.75 13.45 5.81
C ARG A 98 12.80 14.44 6.96
N SER A 99 11.75 15.28 7.07
CA SER A 99 11.48 16.08 8.25
C SER A 99 10.32 15.49 9.04
N VAL A 100 10.45 15.45 10.36
CA VAL A 100 9.46 14.92 11.31
C VAL A 100 9.30 15.89 12.47
N LYS A 101 8.07 16.28 12.81
CA LYS A 101 7.80 17.06 14.02
C LYS A 101 8.08 16.20 15.26
N ILE A 102 8.95 16.69 16.15
CA ILE A 102 9.38 15.99 17.36
C ILE A 102 8.87 16.66 18.65
N ALA A 103 8.50 17.94 18.56
CA ALA A 103 7.93 18.71 19.66
C ALA A 103 7.04 19.83 19.07
N PRO A 104 6.23 20.54 19.88
CA PRO A 104 5.39 21.63 19.39
C PRO A 104 6.14 22.65 18.53
N ASP A 105 7.36 23.02 18.94
CA ASP A 105 8.15 24.06 18.29
C ASP A 105 9.40 23.55 17.56
N TYR A 106 9.57 22.22 17.46
CA TYR A 106 10.74 21.60 16.84
C TYR A 106 10.41 20.49 15.87
N GLN A 107 11.21 20.42 14.81
CA GLN A 107 11.24 19.33 13.86
C GLN A 107 12.65 18.73 13.76
N SER A 108 12.75 17.46 13.45
CA SER A 108 13.99 16.80 13.12
C SER A 108 14.06 16.58 11.62
N LEU A 109 15.08 17.13 10.97
CA LEU A 109 15.43 16.80 9.60
C LEU A 109 16.56 15.79 9.62
N PHE A 110 16.42 14.71 8.86
CA PHE A 110 17.48 13.72 8.75
C PHE A 110 17.74 13.29 7.31
N PHE A 111 18.98 12.89 7.06
CA PHE A 111 19.48 12.27 5.85
C PHE A 111 20.00 10.90 6.21
N ARG A 112 19.40 9.85 5.70
CA ARG A 112 19.70 8.45 6.06
C ARG A 112 20.06 7.65 4.82
N ILE A 113 21.10 6.82 4.96
CA ILE A 113 21.46 5.78 3.99
C ILE A 113 21.43 4.43 4.69
N ASN A 114 20.78 3.46 4.07
CA ASN A 114 20.69 2.10 4.57
C ASN A 114 21.78 1.23 3.92
N ALA A 115 22.57 0.59 4.77
CA ALA A 115 23.63 -0.30 4.34
C ALA A 115 23.08 -1.61 3.78
N ARG A 116 23.82 -2.22 2.88
CA ARG A 116 23.66 -3.60 2.47
C ARG A 116 24.73 -4.44 3.20
N ASP A 117 24.37 -5.64 3.60
CA ASP A 117 25.31 -6.61 4.21
C ASP A 117 26.14 -6.07 5.39
N ASP A 118 25.53 -5.25 6.25
CA ASP A 118 26.15 -4.60 7.43
C ASP A 118 27.35 -3.69 7.09
N ASN A 119 27.51 -3.28 5.84
CA ASN A 119 28.59 -2.42 5.42
C ASN A 119 28.31 -0.95 5.74
N MET A 120 28.49 -0.58 7.01
CA MET A 120 28.29 0.77 7.51
C MET A 120 29.24 1.79 6.89
N GLN A 121 30.45 1.36 6.50
CA GLN A 121 31.44 2.23 5.87
C GLN A 121 30.94 2.71 4.49
N ASP A 122 30.37 1.81 3.68
CA ASP A 122 29.83 2.20 2.36
C ASP A 122 28.61 3.11 2.49
N ALA A 123 27.74 2.86 3.49
CA ALA A 123 26.61 3.73 3.77
C ALA A 123 27.07 5.13 4.19
N ALA A 124 28.10 5.24 5.04
CA ALA A 124 28.68 6.51 5.42
C ALA A 124 29.34 7.22 4.22
N ASN A 125 30.11 6.49 3.40
CA ASN A 125 30.73 7.03 2.20
C ASN A 125 29.69 7.56 1.20
N ALA A 126 28.58 6.85 1.02
CA ALA A 126 27.48 7.27 0.15
C ALA A 126 26.81 8.55 0.66
N LEU A 127 26.51 8.63 1.96
CA LEU A 127 25.95 9.82 2.59
C LEU A 127 26.90 11.02 2.49
N MET A 128 28.16 10.83 2.84
CA MET A 128 29.19 11.89 2.73
C MET A 128 29.38 12.37 1.30
N THR A 129 29.36 11.46 0.32
CA THR A 129 29.44 11.82 -1.10
C THR A 129 28.31 12.76 -1.50
N GLU A 130 27.07 12.44 -1.10
CA GLU A 130 25.92 13.27 -1.49
C GLU A 130 25.93 14.61 -0.77
N LEU A 131 26.20 14.62 0.56
CA LEU A 131 26.31 15.87 1.32
C LEU A 131 27.41 16.77 0.75
N ALA A 132 28.62 16.24 0.51
CA ALA A 132 29.75 17.00 -0.03
C ALA A 132 29.51 17.47 -1.49
N THR A 133 28.78 16.70 -2.29
CA THR A 133 28.40 17.12 -3.64
C THR A 133 27.46 18.34 -3.59
N ILE A 134 26.48 18.30 -2.67
CA ILE A 134 25.56 19.45 -2.47
C ILE A 134 26.30 20.63 -1.83
N ASP A 135 27.17 20.40 -0.85
CA ASP A 135 27.98 21.45 -0.24
C ASP A 135 28.78 22.25 -1.30
N LYS A 136 29.30 21.54 -2.30
CA LYS A 136 30.19 22.11 -3.32
C LYS A 136 29.48 22.70 -4.53
N TYR A 137 28.45 22.05 -5.02
CA TYR A 137 27.82 22.36 -6.31
C TYR A 137 26.35 22.77 -6.20
N GLY A 138 25.73 22.61 -5.02
CA GLY A 138 24.30 22.85 -4.85
C GLY A 138 23.42 21.91 -5.69
N PHE A 139 22.26 22.44 -6.10
CA PHE A 139 21.34 21.83 -7.05
C PHE A 139 21.38 22.61 -8.37
N SER A 140 21.06 21.95 -9.49
CA SER A 140 20.99 22.63 -10.78
C SER A 140 19.61 23.28 -10.99
N THR A 141 19.55 24.25 -11.89
CA THR A 141 18.29 24.91 -12.29
C THR A 141 17.32 23.89 -12.89
N GLU A 142 17.84 22.96 -13.71
CA GLU A 142 17.03 21.91 -14.36
C GLU A 142 16.38 20.97 -13.32
N GLU A 143 17.11 20.57 -12.27
CA GLU A 143 16.54 19.74 -11.19
C GLU A 143 15.42 20.47 -10.46
N LEU A 144 15.63 21.74 -10.13
CA LEU A 144 14.66 22.54 -9.38
C LEU A 144 13.41 22.81 -10.21
N GLU A 145 13.57 23.21 -11.46
CA GLU A 145 12.43 23.52 -12.34
C GLU A 145 11.64 22.25 -12.68
N ASP A 146 12.30 21.12 -12.86
CA ASP A 146 11.65 19.82 -13.00
C ASP A 146 10.81 19.45 -11.78
N LEU A 147 11.37 19.61 -10.58
CA LEU A 147 10.66 19.35 -9.33
C LEU A 147 9.45 20.28 -9.16
N LYS A 148 9.61 21.59 -9.40
CA LYS A 148 8.52 22.56 -9.34
C LYS A 148 7.39 22.21 -10.31
N ALA A 149 7.72 21.95 -11.58
CA ALA A 149 6.75 21.61 -12.61
C ALA A 149 5.94 20.36 -12.22
N THR A 150 6.63 19.29 -11.77
CA THR A 150 5.98 18.06 -11.32
C THR A 150 5.03 18.30 -10.14
N ARG A 151 5.45 19.07 -9.15
CA ARG A 151 4.64 19.35 -7.95
C ARG A 151 3.47 20.28 -8.24
N LEU A 152 3.66 21.31 -9.05
CA LEU A 152 2.57 22.21 -9.46
C LEU A 152 1.50 21.45 -10.25
N THR A 153 1.91 20.57 -11.17
CA THR A 153 0.98 19.70 -11.89
C THR A 153 0.18 18.82 -10.93
N TRP A 154 0.82 18.23 -9.92
CA TRP A 154 0.12 17.45 -8.89
C TRP A 154 -0.88 18.31 -8.10
N LEU A 155 -0.50 19.51 -7.66
CA LEU A 155 -1.38 20.44 -6.95
C LEU A 155 -2.57 20.90 -7.81
N LYS A 156 -2.33 21.19 -9.09
CA LYS A 156 -3.39 21.54 -10.06
C LYS A 156 -4.39 20.40 -10.20
N ASN A 157 -3.90 19.19 -10.37
CA ASN A 157 -4.76 17.99 -10.44
C ASN A 157 -5.56 17.79 -9.15
N ALA A 158 -4.92 17.99 -7.99
CA ALA A 158 -5.59 17.90 -6.71
C ALA A 158 -6.65 19.02 -6.52
N ALA A 159 -6.46 20.19 -7.10
CA ALA A 159 -7.43 21.28 -7.06
C ALA A 159 -8.68 20.96 -7.91
N VAL A 160 -8.50 20.39 -9.09
CA VAL A 160 -9.61 19.96 -9.96
C VAL A 160 -10.47 18.88 -9.29
N GLN A 161 -9.84 17.93 -8.58
CA GLN A 161 -10.54 16.84 -7.88
C GLN A 161 -11.14 17.23 -6.52
N GLN A 162 -11.21 18.52 -6.19
CA GLN A 162 -11.66 18.97 -4.87
C GLN A 162 -13.10 18.56 -4.53
N ALA A 163 -14.00 18.54 -5.51
CA ALA A 163 -15.41 18.17 -5.33
C ALA A 163 -15.62 16.69 -4.97
N GLU A 164 -14.65 15.82 -5.27
CA GLU A 164 -14.72 14.37 -5.10
C GLU A 164 -14.16 13.87 -3.76
N ARG A 165 -13.82 14.76 -2.83
CA ARG A 165 -13.09 14.38 -1.61
C ARG A 165 -13.99 13.77 -0.55
N ASP A 166 -13.54 12.64 -0.03
CA ASP A 166 -14.13 11.98 1.14
C ASP A 166 -14.14 12.93 2.36
N LEU A 167 -15.29 13.02 3.02
CA LEU A 167 -15.50 13.75 4.27
C LEU A 167 -14.47 13.38 5.35
N ARG A 168 -14.00 12.13 5.36
CA ARG A 168 -12.97 11.64 6.29
C ARG A 168 -11.63 12.34 6.06
N MET A 169 -11.23 12.49 4.80
CA MET A 169 -10.00 13.23 4.45
C MET A 169 -10.11 14.71 4.83
N LEU A 170 -11.27 15.33 4.60
CA LEU A 170 -11.53 16.71 4.99
C LEU A 170 -11.45 16.90 6.51
N THR A 171 -12.10 16.02 7.27
CA THR A 171 -12.08 16.05 8.74
C THR A 171 -10.66 15.86 9.28
N SER A 172 -9.90 14.92 8.72
CA SER A 172 -8.50 14.70 9.10
C SER A 172 -7.62 15.93 8.83
N ARG A 173 -7.82 16.61 7.69
CA ARG A 173 -7.08 17.83 7.36
C ARG A 173 -7.43 19.00 8.28
N ILE A 174 -8.71 19.19 8.60
CA ILE A 174 -9.16 20.23 9.56
C ILE A 174 -8.54 19.96 10.93
N ALA A 175 -8.61 18.70 11.42
CA ALA A 175 -8.02 18.32 12.69
C ALA A 175 -6.50 18.54 12.71
N SER A 176 -5.79 18.12 11.66
CA SER A 176 -4.34 18.33 11.53
C SER A 176 -3.98 19.82 11.50
N SER A 177 -4.73 20.63 10.73
CA SER A 177 -4.52 22.06 10.65
C SER A 177 -4.71 22.74 12.02
N SER A 178 -5.77 22.38 12.73
CA SER A 178 -6.06 22.90 14.09
C SER A 178 -4.99 22.49 15.10
N LEU A 179 -4.59 21.22 15.12
CA LEU A 179 -3.56 20.70 16.04
C LEU A 179 -2.17 21.28 15.80
N ASN A 180 -1.85 21.62 14.56
CA ASN A 180 -0.54 22.16 14.18
C ASN A 180 -0.54 23.68 14.05
N ASN A 181 -1.67 24.35 14.32
CA ASN A 181 -1.85 25.79 14.17
C ASN A 181 -1.42 26.29 12.76
N THR A 182 -1.81 25.54 11.71
CA THR A 182 -1.50 25.88 10.32
C THR A 182 -2.76 26.32 9.58
N PRO A 183 -2.65 27.22 8.58
CA PRO A 183 -3.81 27.65 7.79
C PRO A 183 -4.49 26.47 7.12
N PHE A 184 -5.81 26.42 7.17
CA PHE A 184 -6.59 25.46 6.42
C PHE A 184 -6.87 26.02 5.02
N LEU A 185 -5.99 25.68 4.07
CA LEU A 185 -6.11 26.08 2.67
C LEU A 185 -6.88 25.02 1.89
N SER A 186 -7.78 25.43 1.00
CA SER A 186 -8.34 24.54 0.00
C SER A 186 -7.26 24.11 -0.99
N PRO A 187 -7.44 23.00 -1.73
CA PRO A 187 -6.48 22.61 -2.77
C PRO A 187 -6.27 23.66 -3.84
N GLN A 188 -7.34 24.36 -4.23
CA GLN A 188 -7.25 25.46 -5.18
C GLN A 188 -6.39 26.60 -4.63
N GLN A 189 -6.62 27.01 -3.37
CA GLN A 189 -5.80 28.02 -2.71
C GLN A 189 -4.34 27.56 -2.56
N THR A 190 -4.12 26.29 -2.23
CA THR A 190 -2.76 25.72 -2.13
C THR A 190 -2.06 25.77 -3.48
N TYR A 191 -2.74 25.39 -4.57
CA TYR A 191 -2.19 25.45 -5.92
C TYR A 191 -1.83 26.91 -6.31
N GLN A 192 -2.77 27.86 -6.21
CA GLN A 192 -2.56 29.25 -6.56
C GLN A 192 -1.43 29.90 -5.75
N LEU A 193 -1.39 29.65 -4.44
CA LEU A 193 -0.33 30.14 -3.58
C LEU A 193 1.04 29.56 -3.95
N SER A 194 1.09 28.25 -4.19
CA SER A 194 2.33 27.59 -4.61
C SER A 194 2.82 28.08 -5.97
N GLU A 195 1.94 28.21 -6.96
CA GLU A 195 2.28 28.72 -8.30
C GLU A 195 2.92 30.10 -8.23
N ARG A 196 2.36 31.00 -7.42
CA ARG A 196 2.87 32.36 -7.25
C ARG A 196 4.15 32.43 -6.42
N LEU A 197 4.23 31.74 -5.31
CA LEU A 197 5.35 31.87 -4.36
C LEU A 197 6.56 31.02 -4.73
N TRP A 198 6.37 29.85 -5.34
CA TRP A 198 7.51 29.01 -5.73
C TRP A 198 8.34 29.60 -6.88
N ALA A 199 7.80 30.56 -7.63
CA ALA A 199 8.59 31.32 -8.58
C ALA A 199 9.77 32.07 -7.92
N GLN A 200 9.66 32.41 -6.62
CA GLN A 200 10.69 33.11 -5.85
C GLN A 200 11.79 32.17 -5.31
N ILE A 201 11.56 30.83 -5.34
CA ILE A 201 12.55 29.86 -4.90
C ILE A 201 13.53 29.62 -6.04
N THR A 202 14.79 29.91 -5.82
CA THR A 202 15.87 29.77 -6.80
C THR A 202 16.93 28.77 -6.30
N VAL A 203 17.87 28.38 -7.16
CA VAL A 203 18.99 27.54 -6.74
C VAL A 203 19.88 28.26 -5.73
N GLU A 204 19.97 29.59 -5.80
CA GLU A 204 20.69 30.43 -4.83
C GLU A 204 20.00 30.43 -3.47
N SER A 205 18.66 30.57 -3.42
CA SER A 205 17.91 30.51 -2.17
C SER A 205 18.02 29.12 -1.51
N LEU A 206 17.97 28.06 -2.31
CA LEU A 206 18.19 26.69 -1.81
C LEU A 206 19.63 26.49 -1.32
N ALA A 207 20.63 27.05 -2.00
CA ALA A 207 22.03 27.00 -1.56
C ALA A 207 22.22 27.71 -0.22
N GLN A 208 21.61 28.90 -0.04
CA GLN A 208 21.64 29.63 1.24
C GLN A 208 20.97 28.81 2.37
N LYS A 209 19.79 28.21 2.09
CA LYS A 209 19.07 27.35 3.04
C LYS A 209 19.89 26.12 3.42
N TRP A 210 20.55 25.51 2.45
CA TRP A 210 21.47 24.39 2.67
C TRP A 210 22.65 24.76 3.55
N GLN A 211 23.30 25.91 3.27
CA GLN A 211 24.42 26.41 4.09
C GLN A 211 24.00 26.71 5.54
N GLN A 212 22.79 27.29 5.74
CA GLN A 212 22.24 27.52 7.06
C GLN A 212 22.06 26.18 7.81
N LEU A 213 21.52 25.18 7.14
CA LEU A 213 21.34 23.83 7.68
C LEU A 213 22.69 23.22 8.08
N ARG A 214 23.70 23.28 7.21
CA ARG A 214 25.02 22.71 7.45
C ARG A 214 25.79 23.39 8.58
N LYS A 215 25.51 24.66 8.87
CA LYS A 215 26.07 25.41 10.00
C LYS A 215 25.36 25.13 11.33
N ASN A 216 24.22 24.44 11.30
CA ASN A 216 23.50 24.11 12.53
C ASN A 216 24.29 23.09 13.36
N GLN A 217 24.69 23.50 14.56
CA GLN A 217 25.45 22.66 15.48
C GLN A 217 24.57 21.71 16.32
N ASP A 218 23.25 21.92 16.35
CA ASP A 218 22.32 21.00 17.00
C ASP A 218 22.04 19.82 16.08
N ALA A 219 23.07 18.99 15.94
CA ALA A 219 23.08 17.84 15.04
C ALA A 219 23.59 16.59 15.74
N PHE A 220 23.22 15.41 15.23
CA PHE A 220 23.79 14.15 15.70
C PHE A 220 23.86 13.11 14.59
N TRP A 221 24.90 12.28 14.66
CA TRP A 221 25.02 11.08 13.87
C TRP A 221 24.38 9.91 14.60
N GLU A 222 23.56 9.16 13.90
CA GLU A 222 22.93 7.95 14.38
C GLU A 222 23.28 6.78 13.48
N GLN A 223 23.72 5.70 14.09
CA GLN A 223 23.85 4.41 13.43
C GLN A 223 22.83 3.45 14.02
N MET A 224 21.94 2.96 13.19
CA MET A 224 20.96 1.94 13.57
C MET A 224 21.43 0.59 13.06
N VAL A 225 21.56 -0.37 13.97
CA VAL A 225 22.03 -1.73 13.69
C VAL A 225 21.08 -2.76 14.29
N ASN A 226 21.04 -3.95 13.70
CA ASN A 226 20.08 -5.00 14.07
C ASN A 226 20.71 -6.24 14.72
N SER A 227 21.99 -6.18 15.04
CA SER A 227 22.70 -7.28 15.69
C SER A 227 23.95 -6.80 16.40
N ASP A 228 24.41 -7.59 17.37
CA ASP A 228 25.66 -7.32 18.06
C ASP A 228 26.88 -7.42 17.12
N ALA A 229 26.79 -8.25 16.08
CA ALA A 229 27.81 -8.35 15.03
C ALA A 229 27.86 -7.07 14.18
N ALA A 230 26.71 -6.52 13.81
CA ALA A 230 26.61 -5.25 13.09
C ALA A 230 27.04 -4.07 13.98
N ALA A 231 26.72 -4.09 15.28
CA ALA A 231 27.14 -3.06 16.23
C ALA A 231 28.67 -2.98 16.35
N LYS A 232 29.37 -4.11 16.29
CA LYS A 232 30.84 -4.14 16.27
C LYS A 232 31.47 -3.55 15.01
N LYS A 233 30.71 -3.47 13.91
CA LYS A 233 31.12 -2.86 12.63
C LYS A 233 30.69 -1.38 12.52
N ALA A 234 29.99 -0.84 13.52
CA ALA A 234 29.61 0.55 13.55
C ALA A 234 30.83 1.46 13.60
N LEU A 235 30.75 2.60 12.94
CA LEU A 235 31.84 3.56 12.87
C LEU A 235 31.98 4.30 14.20
N SER A 236 33.24 4.47 14.67
CA SER A 236 33.50 5.31 15.83
C SER A 236 33.25 6.79 15.52
N PRO A 237 33.00 7.63 16.53
CA PRO A 237 32.90 9.07 16.33
C PRO A 237 34.11 9.68 15.63
N GLN A 238 35.30 9.18 15.92
CA GLN A 238 36.54 9.62 15.29
C GLN A 238 36.59 9.26 13.80
N ALA A 239 36.13 8.04 13.44
CA ALA A 239 36.06 7.61 12.06
C ALA A 239 35.10 8.49 11.25
N ILE A 240 33.91 8.83 11.81
CA ILE A 240 32.93 9.71 11.14
C ILE A 240 33.53 11.12 10.96
N LYS A 241 34.17 11.70 12.01
CA LYS A 241 34.82 13.01 11.91
C LYS A 241 35.94 13.02 10.86
N GLN A 242 36.70 11.91 10.76
CA GLN A 242 37.73 11.79 9.73
C GLN A 242 37.15 11.70 8.32
N LEU A 243 36.03 11.01 8.17
CA LEU A 243 35.28 10.98 6.89
C LEU A 243 34.80 12.38 6.50
N GLU A 244 34.20 13.15 7.42
CA GLU A 244 33.78 14.53 7.15
C GLU A 244 34.96 15.38 6.62
N LYS A 245 36.12 15.34 7.25
CA LYS A 245 37.34 16.04 6.77
C LYS A 245 37.76 15.55 5.39
N THR A 246 37.83 14.21 5.20
CA THR A 246 38.24 13.63 3.92
C THR A 246 37.33 14.06 2.76
N TYR A 247 36.01 14.10 3.01
CA TYR A 247 35.04 14.46 1.98
C TYR A 247 34.95 15.97 1.74
N ALA A 248 35.27 16.81 2.71
CA ALA A 248 35.37 18.26 2.54
C ALA A 248 36.43 18.64 1.46
N ASP A 249 37.57 17.93 1.46
CA ASP A 249 38.70 18.19 0.55
C ASP A 249 38.63 17.33 -0.72
N LYS A 250 37.76 16.31 -0.77
CA LYS A 250 37.67 15.36 -1.88
C LYS A 250 37.20 16.02 -3.16
N LYS A 251 37.91 15.81 -4.26
CA LYS A 251 37.47 16.20 -5.58
C LYS A 251 36.36 15.27 -6.04
N LEU A 252 35.12 15.72 -5.90
CA LEU A 252 33.94 15.02 -6.41
C LEU A 252 33.47 15.66 -7.73
N PRO A 253 32.96 14.85 -8.69
CA PRO A 253 32.32 15.43 -9.86
C PRO A 253 30.96 16.05 -9.47
N PRO A 254 30.50 17.08 -10.20
CA PRO A 254 29.15 17.58 -10.02
C PRO A 254 28.13 16.50 -10.36
N TYR A 255 26.95 16.60 -9.75
CA TYR A 255 25.83 15.79 -10.15
C TYR A 255 25.33 16.26 -11.52
N VAL A 256 25.11 15.32 -12.44
CA VAL A 256 24.54 15.61 -13.76
C VAL A 256 23.11 15.08 -13.76
N PHE A 257 22.16 15.98 -13.90
CA PHE A 257 20.76 15.63 -14.02
C PHE A 257 20.53 14.91 -15.36
N PRO A 258 20.00 13.66 -15.37
CA PRO A 258 19.95 12.86 -16.60
C PRO A 258 18.87 13.33 -17.58
N GLY A 259 18.13 14.36 -17.22
CA GLY A 259 16.94 14.77 -17.96
C GLY A 259 15.79 13.80 -17.81
N ILE A 260 14.63 14.13 -18.35
CA ILE A 260 13.44 13.31 -18.28
C ILE A 260 12.85 13.12 -19.67
N ASN A 261 12.86 11.87 -20.15
CA ASN A 261 12.09 11.51 -21.33
C ASN A 261 10.63 11.27 -20.92
N LEU A 262 9.70 11.99 -21.52
CA LEU A 262 8.26 11.87 -21.28
C LEU A 262 7.50 11.24 -22.46
N THR A 263 8.21 10.64 -23.41
CA THR A 263 7.58 9.97 -24.54
C THR A 263 7.18 8.55 -24.18
N LEU A 264 5.91 8.24 -24.22
CA LEU A 264 5.36 6.88 -24.10
C LEU A 264 4.68 6.53 -25.42
N THR A 265 5.41 5.85 -26.29
CA THR A 265 4.88 5.41 -27.59
C THR A 265 4.35 3.99 -27.49
N VAL A 266 3.17 3.77 -28.06
CA VAL A 266 2.62 2.44 -28.30
C VAL A 266 2.69 2.19 -29.81
N ALA A 267 3.24 1.04 -30.21
CA ALA A 267 3.31 0.68 -31.61
C ALA A 267 1.91 0.65 -32.25
N ASP A 268 1.78 1.25 -33.41
CA ASP A 268 0.54 1.18 -34.19
C ASP A 268 0.44 -0.22 -34.80
N ASN A 269 -0.20 -1.11 -34.08
CA ASN A 269 -0.53 -2.45 -34.56
C ASN A 269 -1.94 -2.46 -35.16
N ALA A 270 -2.22 -3.41 -36.05
CA ALA A 270 -3.56 -3.62 -36.59
C ALA A 270 -4.58 -3.66 -35.44
N GLN A 271 -5.59 -2.83 -35.56
CA GLN A 271 -6.66 -2.75 -34.55
C GLN A 271 -7.44 -4.06 -34.52
N ALA A 272 -7.67 -4.59 -33.31
CA ALA A 272 -8.59 -5.70 -33.14
C ALA A 272 -10.02 -5.22 -33.43
N LYS A 273 -10.84 -6.15 -33.91
CA LYS A 273 -12.28 -5.91 -34.10
C LYS A 273 -13.04 -6.40 -32.87
N ILE A 274 -14.13 -5.72 -32.55
CA ILE A 274 -15.13 -6.24 -31.62
C ILE A 274 -15.88 -7.36 -32.37
N THR A 275 -15.79 -8.58 -31.86
CA THR A 275 -16.39 -9.77 -32.47
C THR A 275 -17.75 -10.12 -31.87
N HIS A 276 -17.99 -9.71 -30.61
CA HIS A 276 -19.24 -9.94 -29.91
C HIS A 276 -19.51 -8.81 -28.93
N GLN A 277 -20.76 -8.42 -28.77
CA GLN A 277 -21.23 -7.44 -27.79
C GLN A 277 -22.52 -7.96 -27.15
N GLU A 278 -22.57 -7.92 -25.82
CA GLU A 278 -23.68 -8.39 -25.01
C GLU A 278 -24.00 -7.37 -23.92
N LYS A 279 -25.26 -6.98 -23.79
CA LYS A 279 -25.74 -6.17 -22.68
C LYS A 279 -26.01 -7.08 -21.47
N LEU A 280 -25.24 -6.95 -20.41
CA LEU A 280 -25.39 -7.75 -19.19
C LEU A 280 -26.38 -7.15 -18.20
N ALA A 281 -26.44 -5.80 -18.13
CA ALA A 281 -27.39 -5.02 -17.34
C ALA A 281 -27.55 -3.63 -17.99
N ASP A 282 -28.41 -2.76 -17.45
CA ASP A 282 -28.71 -1.46 -18.08
C ASP A 282 -27.46 -0.61 -18.37
N ASP A 283 -26.53 -0.54 -17.46
CA ASP A 283 -25.27 0.23 -17.59
C ASP A 283 -24.02 -0.67 -17.67
N LEU A 284 -24.19 -1.95 -18.05
CA LEU A 284 -23.13 -2.94 -18.08
C LEU A 284 -23.11 -3.71 -19.40
N THR A 285 -22.06 -3.55 -20.18
CA THR A 285 -21.87 -4.21 -21.49
C THR A 285 -20.60 -5.05 -21.49
N SER A 286 -20.65 -6.24 -22.05
CA SER A 286 -19.51 -7.12 -22.30
C SER A 286 -19.16 -7.14 -23.78
N LEU A 287 -17.89 -6.93 -24.09
CA LEU A 287 -17.32 -6.99 -25.44
C LEU A 287 -16.30 -8.12 -25.50
N THR A 288 -16.23 -8.80 -26.65
CA THR A 288 -15.13 -9.73 -26.97
C THR A 288 -14.36 -9.17 -28.16
N LEU A 289 -13.05 -9.09 -28.04
CA LEU A 289 -12.17 -8.64 -29.10
C LEU A 289 -11.60 -9.80 -29.92
N SER A 290 -11.19 -9.53 -31.16
CA SER A 290 -10.63 -10.56 -32.06
C SER A 290 -9.33 -11.20 -31.57
N ASN A 291 -8.61 -10.57 -30.61
CA ASN A 291 -7.45 -11.15 -29.93
C ASN A 291 -7.85 -12.02 -28.70
N GLY A 292 -9.14 -12.25 -28.48
CA GLY A 292 -9.70 -13.05 -27.38
C GLY A 292 -9.89 -12.29 -26.05
N ALA A 293 -9.46 -11.04 -25.93
CA ALA A 293 -9.70 -10.26 -24.73
C ALA A 293 -11.19 -9.99 -24.50
N ARG A 294 -11.63 -10.12 -23.25
CA ARG A 294 -12.96 -9.71 -22.81
C ARG A 294 -12.90 -8.32 -22.21
N VAL A 295 -13.81 -7.44 -22.57
CA VAL A 295 -13.92 -6.10 -21.99
C VAL A 295 -15.31 -5.90 -21.41
N VAL A 296 -15.39 -5.56 -20.14
CA VAL A 296 -16.64 -5.26 -19.43
C VAL A 296 -16.66 -3.76 -19.17
N VAL A 297 -17.61 -3.07 -19.78
CA VAL A 297 -17.77 -1.62 -19.65
C VAL A 297 -18.98 -1.34 -18.76
N ALA A 298 -18.77 -0.53 -17.73
CA ALA A 298 -19.83 -0.04 -16.87
C ALA A 298 -19.87 1.49 -16.91
N LYS A 299 -21.00 2.04 -17.35
CA LYS A 299 -21.27 3.48 -17.25
C LYS A 299 -21.72 3.80 -15.85
N THR A 300 -21.10 4.79 -15.20
CA THR A 300 -21.49 5.24 -13.86
C THR A 300 -22.21 6.58 -13.93
N ALA A 301 -23.21 6.75 -13.07
CA ALA A 301 -23.88 8.03 -12.85
C ALA A 301 -23.06 8.99 -11.97
N SER A 302 -21.88 8.57 -11.51
CA SER A 302 -20.97 9.41 -10.73
C SER A 302 -20.53 10.62 -11.53
N ASN A 303 -20.52 11.79 -10.89
CA ASN A 303 -19.95 13.01 -11.47
C ASN A 303 -18.41 13.06 -11.33
N GLU A 304 -17.76 11.96 -10.89
CA GLU A 304 -16.30 11.88 -10.80
C GLU A 304 -15.69 11.91 -12.21
N GLU A 305 -14.71 12.76 -12.42
CA GLU A 305 -13.89 12.78 -13.66
C GLU A 305 -12.92 11.60 -13.74
N LYS A 306 -13.26 10.45 -13.15
CA LYS A 306 -12.40 9.27 -13.07
C LYS A 306 -12.82 8.20 -14.07
N LEU A 307 -11.82 7.65 -14.73
CA LEU A 307 -11.90 6.43 -15.50
C LEU A 307 -11.05 5.36 -14.82
N GLN A 308 -11.70 4.28 -14.41
CA GLN A 308 -11.01 3.12 -13.81
C GLN A 308 -10.90 2.03 -14.87
N ILE A 309 -9.67 1.55 -15.13
CA ILE A 309 -9.39 0.42 -16.03
C ILE A 309 -8.70 -0.66 -15.20
N ILE A 310 -9.28 -1.86 -15.12
CA ILE A 310 -8.69 -2.98 -14.38
C ILE A 310 -8.56 -4.18 -15.32
N ALA A 311 -7.32 -4.58 -15.61
CA ALA A 311 -7.07 -5.87 -16.23
C ALA A 311 -7.06 -6.95 -15.13
N VAL A 312 -7.97 -7.91 -15.26
CA VAL A 312 -8.13 -9.06 -14.39
C VAL A 312 -7.55 -10.27 -15.11
N SER A 313 -6.44 -10.82 -14.60
CA SER A 313 -5.89 -12.09 -15.06
C SER A 313 -6.39 -13.22 -14.16
N ASP A 314 -6.76 -14.35 -14.75
CA ASP A 314 -7.07 -15.59 -14.05
C ASP A 314 -5.78 -16.33 -13.56
N LYS A 315 -4.63 -15.70 -13.69
CA LYS A 315 -3.32 -16.16 -13.20
C LYS A 315 -2.92 -15.39 -11.95
N GLY A 316 -2.49 -16.11 -10.95
CA GLY A 316 -1.97 -15.54 -9.70
C GLY A 316 -0.71 -16.26 -9.26
N ASP A 317 -0.31 -16.07 -8.02
CA ASP A 317 0.91 -16.70 -7.51
C ASP A 317 0.78 -18.24 -7.41
N LEU A 318 -0.43 -18.79 -7.27
CA LEU A 318 -0.70 -20.23 -7.28
C LEU A 318 -0.61 -20.87 -8.66
N SER A 319 -0.49 -20.10 -9.72
CA SER A 319 -0.20 -20.60 -11.07
C SER A 319 1.26 -21.05 -11.26
N PHE A 320 2.09 -20.83 -10.27
CA PHE A 320 3.53 -21.13 -10.32
C PHE A 320 3.94 -22.23 -9.33
N PRO A 321 5.02 -22.96 -9.59
CA PRO A 321 5.63 -23.84 -8.61
C PRO A 321 6.18 -23.05 -7.42
N ALA A 322 6.43 -23.72 -6.30
CA ALA A 322 6.77 -23.12 -5.02
C ALA A 322 7.88 -22.06 -5.09
N GLU A 323 8.97 -22.35 -5.79
CA GLU A 323 10.13 -21.47 -5.92
C GLU A 323 9.76 -20.14 -6.62
N LYS A 324 9.06 -20.22 -7.75
CA LYS A 324 8.63 -19.03 -8.51
C LYS A 324 7.51 -18.26 -7.81
N LYS A 325 6.54 -18.98 -7.19
CA LYS A 325 5.46 -18.36 -6.41
C LYS A 325 6.00 -17.37 -5.40
N ALA A 326 7.03 -17.76 -4.69
CA ALA A 326 7.54 -17.00 -3.56
C ALA A 326 8.26 -15.70 -3.96
N ILE A 327 8.73 -15.56 -5.21
CA ILE A 327 9.36 -14.32 -5.69
C ILE A 327 8.38 -13.36 -6.39
N ILE A 328 7.16 -13.80 -6.72
CA ILE A 328 6.22 -13.00 -7.54
C ILE A 328 5.94 -11.62 -6.96
N ALA A 329 5.67 -11.55 -5.65
CA ALA A 329 5.39 -10.27 -5.01
C ALA A 329 6.58 -9.31 -5.07
N LEU A 330 7.81 -9.85 -4.94
CA LEU A 330 9.04 -9.09 -5.05
C LEU A 330 9.32 -8.67 -6.49
N ALA A 331 9.15 -9.60 -7.44
CA ALA A 331 9.29 -9.35 -8.88
C ALA A 331 8.35 -8.22 -9.35
N ASN A 332 7.07 -8.30 -8.96
CA ASN A 332 6.08 -7.28 -9.29
C ASN A 332 6.45 -5.89 -8.72
N LYS A 333 6.94 -5.83 -7.48
CA LYS A 333 7.43 -4.57 -6.89
C LYS A 333 8.64 -4.03 -7.66
N ALA A 334 9.59 -4.88 -8.03
CA ALA A 334 10.78 -4.48 -8.78
C ALA A 334 10.42 -3.98 -10.19
N VAL A 335 9.53 -4.66 -10.90
CA VAL A 335 9.00 -4.21 -12.20
C VAL A 335 8.29 -2.87 -12.06
N SER A 336 7.40 -2.73 -11.07
CA SER A 336 6.68 -1.46 -10.82
C SER A 336 7.62 -0.30 -10.48
N GLY A 337 8.75 -0.57 -9.85
CA GLY A 337 9.78 0.42 -9.52
C GLY A 337 10.75 0.73 -10.67
N SER A 338 10.70 -0.01 -11.77
CA SER A 338 11.71 0.07 -12.84
C SER A 338 11.30 0.96 -14.03
N GLY A 339 10.09 1.48 -14.04
CA GLY A 339 9.52 2.20 -15.17
C GLY A 339 8.77 1.28 -16.14
N VAL A 340 8.46 1.76 -17.34
CA VAL A 340 7.71 1.00 -18.36
C VAL A 340 8.05 1.48 -19.77
N GLY A 341 8.13 0.59 -20.73
CA GLY A 341 8.46 0.94 -22.11
C GLY A 341 9.75 1.77 -22.17
N GLN A 342 9.69 2.95 -22.78
CA GLN A 342 10.83 3.89 -22.88
C GLN A 342 11.06 4.68 -21.58
N LEU A 343 10.05 4.78 -20.69
CA LEU A 343 10.13 5.59 -19.49
C LEU A 343 10.96 4.92 -18.40
N SER A 344 11.92 5.63 -17.82
CA SER A 344 12.56 5.26 -16.56
C SER A 344 11.56 5.39 -15.39
N ALA A 345 11.93 4.96 -14.21
CA ALA A 345 11.06 5.12 -13.03
C ALA A 345 10.77 6.60 -12.72
N SER A 346 11.76 7.47 -12.81
CA SER A 346 11.61 8.92 -12.64
C SER A 346 10.75 9.54 -13.73
N SER A 347 11.03 9.19 -15.00
CA SER A 347 10.22 9.63 -16.14
C SER A 347 8.76 9.17 -16.05
N LEU A 348 8.53 7.93 -15.64
CA LEU A 348 7.16 7.40 -15.43
C LEU A 348 6.42 8.16 -14.34
N LYS A 349 7.08 8.45 -13.22
CA LYS A 349 6.49 9.23 -12.13
C LYS A 349 6.03 10.62 -12.60
N ARG A 350 6.88 11.31 -13.37
CA ARG A 350 6.55 12.63 -13.93
C ARG A 350 5.46 12.52 -14.98
N TRP A 351 5.60 11.63 -15.97
CA TRP A 351 4.60 11.39 -17.00
C TRP A 351 3.22 11.08 -16.41
N SER A 352 3.19 10.23 -15.38
CA SER A 352 1.96 9.91 -14.66
C SER A 352 1.33 11.12 -13.97
N ALA A 353 2.15 11.99 -13.38
CA ALA A 353 1.66 13.23 -12.78
C ALA A 353 1.09 14.19 -13.82
N GLU A 354 1.77 14.40 -14.95
CA GLU A 354 1.33 15.29 -16.05
C GLU A 354 0.03 14.82 -16.69
N ASN A 355 -0.14 13.51 -16.84
CA ASN A 355 -1.33 12.92 -17.44
C ASN A 355 -2.43 12.58 -16.44
N ALA A 356 -2.20 12.82 -15.13
CA ALA A 356 -3.10 12.45 -14.04
C ALA A 356 -3.47 10.95 -14.04
N VAL A 357 -2.49 10.09 -14.36
CA VAL A 357 -2.66 8.63 -14.42
C VAL A 357 -1.93 7.98 -13.26
N THR A 358 -2.56 6.99 -12.63
CA THR A 358 -1.90 6.14 -11.64
C THR A 358 -2.08 4.68 -11.99
N MET A 359 -1.10 3.85 -11.61
CA MET A 359 -1.12 2.42 -11.88
C MET A 359 -0.69 1.64 -10.65
N SER A 360 -1.33 0.51 -10.43
CA SER A 360 -0.94 -0.45 -9.39
C SER A 360 -1.22 -1.88 -9.84
N THR A 361 -0.41 -2.82 -9.35
CA THR A 361 -0.62 -4.25 -9.59
C THR A 361 -0.78 -4.97 -8.25
N LYS A 362 -1.77 -5.85 -8.16
CA LYS A 362 -2.02 -6.70 -7.01
C LYS A 362 -2.05 -8.16 -7.47
N VAL A 363 -1.13 -8.96 -6.98
CA VAL A 363 -1.11 -10.41 -7.19
C VAL A 363 -1.74 -11.09 -5.97
N SER A 364 -2.65 -12.01 -6.21
CA SER A 364 -3.26 -12.88 -5.20
C SER A 364 -3.03 -14.34 -5.58
N GLY A 365 -3.50 -15.29 -4.75
CA GLY A 365 -3.31 -16.71 -5.04
C GLY A 365 -3.77 -17.12 -6.45
N GLN A 366 -4.92 -16.65 -6.87
CA GLN A 366 -5.59 -17.12 -8.09
C GLN A 366 -5.71 -16.06 -9.18
N ASN A 367 -5.52 -14.78 -8.85
CA ASN A 367 -5.76 -13.68 -9.77
C ASN A 367 -4.69 -12.60 -9.65
N THR A 368 -4.45 -11.92 -10.75
CA THR A 368 -3.67 -10.69 -10.77
C THR A 368 -4.53 -9.55 -11.30
N LEU A 369 -4.50 -8.42 -10.60
CA LEU A 369 -5.22 -7.21 -10.96
C LEU A 369 -4.20 -6.14 -11.32
N LEU A 370 -4.27 -5.61 -12.54
CA LEU A 370 -3.55 -4.41 -12.96
C LEU A 370 -4.55 -3.27 -13.07
N SER A 371 -4.51 -2.35 -12.14
CA SER A 371 -5.44 -1.22 -12.06
C SER A 371 -4.78 0.06 -12.54
N VAL A 372 -5.46 0.76 -13.44
CA VAL A 372 -5.07 2.08 -13.95
C VAL A 372 -6.22 3.04 -13.69
N ASN A 373 -5.91 4.18 -13.06
CA ASN A 373 -6.83 5.29 -12.93
C ASN A 373 -6.42 6.37 -13.93
N ALA A 374 -7.36 6.87 -14.70
CA ALA A 374 -7.19 7.97 -15.65
C ALA A 374 -8.35 8.97 -15.50
N ARG A 375 -8.42 9.96 -16.36
CA ARG A 375 -9.53 10.91 -16.44
C ARG A 375 -10.45 10.59 -17.63
N VAL A 376 -11.75 10.80 -17.44
CA VAL A 376 -12.73 10.61 -18.54
C VAL A 376 -12.53 11.63 -19.68
N ASN A 377 -12.07 12.85 -19.36
CA ASN A 377 -11.79 13.89 -20.34
C ASN A 377 -10.41 13.78 -21.02
N ASN A 378 -9.52 12.88 -20.55
CA ASN A 378 -8.23 12.53 -21.13
C ASN A 378 -7.93 11.05 -20.87
N PRO A 379 -8.68 10.10 -21.47
CA PRO A 379 -8.61 8.67 -21.16
C PRO A 379 -7.39 7.97 -21.77
N GLU A 380 -6.89 8.45 -22.92
CA GLU A 380 -5.88 7.77 -23.73
C GLU A 380 -4.58 7.43 -22.98
N PRO A 381 -3.99 8.33 -22.15
CA PRO A 381 -2.80 7.99 -21.37
C PRO A 381 -2.99 6.78 -20.45
N GLY A 382 -4.21 6.57 -19.92
CA GLY A 382 -4.52 5.38 -19.12
C GLY A 382 -4.39 4.09 -19.93
N PHE A 383 -4.89 4.08 -21.15
CA PHE A 383 -4.79 2.94 -22.07
C PHE A 383 -3.36 2.72 -22.57
N GLN A 384 -2.61 3.79 -22.85
CA GLN A 384 -1.18 3.72 -23.21
C GLN A 384 -0.39 3.06 -22.08
N LEU A 385 -0.58 3.49 -20.84
CA LEU A 385 0.14 2.95 -19.70
C LEU A 385 -0.21 1.47 -19.45
N LEU A 386 -1.49 1.13 -19.54
CA LEU A 386 -1.97 -0.26 -19.43
C LEU A 386 -1.29 -1.16 -20.48
N ASN A 387 -1.36 -0.75 -21.75
CA ASN A 387 -0.76 -1.49 -22.86
C ASN A 387 0.74 -1.68 -22.65
N GLN A 388 1.47 -0.63 -22.32
CA GLN A 388 2.93 -0.68 -22.14
C GLN A 388 3.33 -1.52 -20.92
N ARG A 389 2.53 -1.50 -19.83
CA ARG A 389 2.78 -2.37 -18.67
C ARG A 389 2.63 -3.85 -19.00
N ILE A 390 1.68 -4.19 -19.85
CA ILE A 390 1.46 -5.58 -20.28
C ILE A 390 2.50 -6.00 -21.33
N SER A 391 2.72 -5.17 -22.37
CA SER A 391 3.53 -5.52 -23.53
C SER A 391 5.03 -5.31 -23.33
N ASN A 392 5.42 -4.24 -22.62
CA ASN A 392 6.80 -3.73 -22.52
C ASN A 392 7.24 -3.48 -21.07
N SER A 393 6.83 -4.38 -20.15
CA SER A 393 7.34 -4.37 -18.78
C SER A 393 8.85 -4.60 -18.76
N LYS A 394 9.53 -3.92 -17.85
CA LYS A 394 10.98 -4.03 -17.68
C LYS A 394 11.36 -4.11 -16.20
N ILE A 395 12.56 -4.58 -15.94
CA ILE A 395 13.16 -4.59 -14.62
C ILE A 395 14.54 -3.94 -14.69
N ASN A 396 14.87 -3.15 -13.69
CA ASN A 396 16.21 -2.61 -13.51
C ASN A 396 16.99 -3.54 -12.56
N ASP A 397 18.13 -4.05 -12.99
CA ASP A 397 18.94 -4.99 -12.23
C ASP A 397 19.31 -4.47 -10.84
N ASN A 398 19.66 -3.20 -10.73
CA ASN A 398 20.02 -2.60 -9.44
C ASN A 398 18.84 -2.49 -8.49
N ILE A 399 17.64 -2.22 -9.02
CA ILE A 399 16.41 -2.22 -8.23
C ILE A 399 16.09 -3.63 -7.76
N TRP A 400 16.19 -4.62 -8.66
CA TRP A 400 15.99 -6.02 -8.30
C TRP A 400 16.98 -6.46 -7.21
N GLU A 401 18.27 -6.23 -7.41
CA GLU A 401 19.29 -6.60 -6.44
C GLU A 401 19.11 -5.89 -5.09
N SER A 402 18.75 -4.61 -5.10
CA SER A 402 18.45 -3.87 -3.88
C SER A 402 17.27 -4.48 -3.12
N MET A 403 16.16 -4.77 -3.82
CA MET A 403 14.95 -5.34 -3.21
C MET A 403 15.17 -6.79 -2.76
N LYS A 404 15.88 -7.58 -3.56
CA LYS A 404 16.25 -8.97 -3.24
C LYS A 404 17.07 -9.03 -1.94
N ASN A 405 18.08 -8.20 -1.84
CA ASN A 405 18.92 -8.15 -0.65
C ASN A 405 18.18 -7.65 0.58
N ALA A 406 17.31 -6.65 0.45
CA ALA A 406 16.43 -6.20 1.54
C ALA A 406 15.50 -7.34 2.01
N GLN A 407 14.98 -8.14 1.08
CA GLN A 407 14.16 -9.31 1.42
C GLN A 407 14.99 -10.41 2.09
N ILE A 408 16.21 -10.68 1.64
CA ILE A 408 17.14 -11.62 2.29
C ILE A 408 17.43 -11.18 3.72
N GLN A 409 17.73 -9.91 3.96
CA GLN A 409 17.93 -9.39 5.32
C GLN A 409 16.65 -9.51 6.18
N SER A 410 15.49 -9.27 5.59
CA SER A 410 14.20 -9.48 6.28
C SER A 410 13.99 -10.96 6.66
N LEU A 411 14.42 -11.91 5.84
CA LEU A 411 14.36 -13.35 6.16
C LEU A 411 15.32 -13.70 7.30
N LYS A 412 16.53 -13.18 7.29
CA LYS A 412 17.54 -13.40 8.36
C LYS A 412 17.07 -12.93 9.74
N THR A 413 16.32 -11.84 9.76
CA THR A 413 15.83 -11.25 11.02
C THR A 413 14.41 -11.68 11.39
N LEU A 414 13.79 -12.60 10.64
CA LEU A 414 12.40 -13.00 10.90
C LEU A 414 12.21 -13.62 12.29
N ASP A 415 13.16 -14.41 12.75
CA ASP A 415 13.11 -15.03 14.08
C ASP A 415 13.20 -14.01 15.22
N GLN A 416 13.64 -12.79 14.93
CA GLN A 416 13.68 -11.66 15.88
C GLN A 416 12.35 -10.86 15.89
N ARG A 417 11.38 -11.22 15.05
CA ARG A 417 10.09 -10.55 14.89
C ARG A 417 8.95 -11.52 15.21
N PRO A 418 8.62 -11.68 16.50
CA PRO A 418 7.72 -12.73 16.98
C PRO A 418 6.34 -12.73 16.32
N ALA A 419 5.75 -11.55 16.08
CA ALA A 419 4.44 -11.44 15.45
C ALA A 419 4.44 -11.93 13.98
N GLU A 420 5.49 -11.62 13.20
CA GLU A 420 5.63 -12.08 11.82
C GLU A 420 5.92 -13.59 11.76
N LYS A 421 6.79 -14.07 12.64
CA LYS A 421 7.07 -15.51 12.79
C LYS A 421 5.81 -16.29 13.16
N PHE A 422 5.04 -15.79 14.12
CA PHE A 422 3.76 -16.38 14.52
C PHE A 422 2.76 -16.41 13.36
N ALA A 423 2.59 -15.29 12.65
CA ALA A 423 1.68 -15.21 11.50
C ALA A 423 2.09 -16.21 10.39
N GLN A 424 3.39 -16.38 10.14
CA GLN A 424 3.92 -17.32 9.17
C GLN A 424 3.66 -18.78 9.58
N GLN A 425 3.95 -19.15 10.82
CA GLN A 425 3.68 -20.49 11.33
C GLN A 425 2.18 -20.83 11.28
N MET A 426 1.32 -19.87 11.65
CA MET A 426 -0.13 -20.00 11.54
C MET A 426 -0.60 -20.15 10.08
N TYR A 427 0.08 -19.51 9.12
CA TYR A 427 -0.21 -19.67 7.70
C TYR A 427 0.21 -21.07 7.21
N GLU A 428 1.44 -21.49 7.47
CA GLU A 428 2.00 -22.76 7.04
C GLU A 428 1.25 -23.97 7.61
N ALA A 429 0.85 -23.93 8.87
CA ALA A 429 0.11 -25.00 9.53
C ALA A 429 -1.23 -25.38 8.87
N ARG A 430 -1.78 -24.50 8.04
CA ARG A 430 -3.06 -24.73 7.33
C ARG A 430 -2.92 -25.54 6.06
N TYR A 431 -1.69 -25.77 5.58
CA TYR A 431 -1.45 -26.34 4.26
C TYR A 431 -0.43 -27.48 4.30
N ALA A 432 -0.73 -28.55 3.58
CA ALA A 432 0.18 -29.64 3.24
C ALA A 432 0.66 -29.45 1.79
N ASP A 433 1.30 -28.28 1.51
CA ASP A 433 1.66 -27.83 0.17
C ASP A 433 2.95 -26.99 0.25
N ASP A 434 3.96 -27.38 -0.52
CA ASP A 434 5.26 -26.70 -0.52
C ASP A 434 5.13 -25.23 -0.99
N ARG A 435 4.11 -24.91 -1.77
CA ARG A 435 3.80 -23.52 -2.17
C ARG A 435 3.35 -22.65 -1.00
N ALA A 436 2.97 -23.23 0.13
CA ALA A 436 2.67 -22.48 1.35
C ALA A 436 3.93 -22.13 2.15
N GLN A 437 5.03 -22.84 1.92
CA GLN A 437 6.28 -22.62 2.63
C GLN A 437 6.94 -21.30 2.21
N ARG A 438 7.63 -20.67 3.14
CA ARG A 438 8.43 -19.48 2.83
C ARG A 438 9.69 -19.85 2.03
N LEU A 439 10.15 -18.91 1.20
CA LEU A 439 11.48 -19.00 0.60
C LEU A 439 12.57 -18.93 1.67
N THR A 440 13.61 -19.72 1.45
CA THR A 440 14.88 -19.56 2.17
C THR A 440 15.72 -18.47 1.51
N GLU A 441 16.65 -17.89 2.28
CA GLU A 441 17.63 -16.92 1.77
C GLU A 441 18.41 -17.49 0.56
N LYS A 442 18.84 -18.76 0.66
CA LYS A 442 19.59 -19.44 -0.39
C LYS A 442 18.79 -19.56 -1.69
N GLN A 443 17.51 -19.88 -1.60
CA GLN A 443 16.63 -19.95 -2.78
C GLN A 443 16.46 -18.57 -3.41
N LEU A 444 16.18 -17.55 -2.59
CA LEU A 444 15.99 -16.19 -3.10
C LEU A 444 17.24 -15.64 -3.77
N ALA A 445 18.43 -15.91 -3.22
CA ALA A 445 19.71 -15.44 -3.77
C ALA A 445 19.99 -15.93 -5.20
N GLN A 446 19.39 -17.04 -5.62
CA GLN A 446 19.60 -17.63 -6.95
C GLN A 446 18.85 -16.93 -8.08
N PHE A 447 17.83 -16.12 -7.76
CA PHE A 447 17.02 -15.46 -8.78
C PHE A 447 17.69 -14.22 -9.37
N SER A 448 17.77 -14.17 -10.69
CA SER A 448 18.20 -12.99 -11.46
C SER A 448 17.02 -12.03 -11.72
N ALA A 449 17.34 -10.81 -12.13
CA ALA A 449 16.34 -9.84 -12.58
C ALA A 449 15.56 -10.33 -13.80
N GLU A 450 16.24 -11.00 -14.74
CA GLU A 450 15.61 -11.58 -15.93
C GLU A 450 14.57 -12.64 -15.57
N GLN A 451 14.90 -13.54 -14.64
CA GLN A 451 13.96 -14.56 -14.16
C GLN A 451 12.76 -13.93 -13.43
N ALA A 452 12.99 -12.88 -12.64
CA ALA A 452 11.93 -12.14 -11.98
C ALA A 452 11.00 -11.43 -12.99
N LEU A 453 11.57 -10.81 -14.03
CA LEU A 453 10.81 -10.20 -15.11
C LEU A 453 9.99 -11.23 -15.90
N ALA A 454 10.57 -12.40 -16.18
CA ALA A 454 9.87 -13.48 -16.88
C ALA A 454 8.65 -13.96 -16.08
N VAL A 455 8.77 -14.10 -14.75
CA VAL A 455 7.67 -14.49 -13.86
C VAL A 455 6.56 -13.42 -13.87
N ASP A 456 6.91 -12.13 -13.78
CA ASP A 456 5.93 -11.03 -13.82
C ASP A 456 5.18 -10.97 -15.17
N ARG A 457 5.89 -11.13 -16.28
CA ARG A 457 5.30 -11.13 -17.63
C ARG A 457 4.33 -12.29 -17.85
N GLN A 458 4.59 -13.45 -17.28
CA GLN A 458 3.71 -14.61 -17.41
C GLN A 458 2.31 -14.37 -16.80
N LEU A 459 2.16 -13.45 -15.85
CA LEU A 459 0.86 -13.10 -15.27
C LEU A 459 -0.12 -12.48 -16.31
N PHE A 460 0.41 -11.91 -17.40
CA PHE A 460 -0.36 -11.21 -18.43
C PHE A 460 -0.09 -11.78 -19.84
N SER A 461 0.29 -13.03 -19.93
CA SER A 461 0.86 -13.64 -21.14
C SER A 461 -0.11 -13.81 -22.32
N SER A 462 -1.42 -13.74 -22.10
CA SER A 462 -2.39 -13.88 -23.18
C SER A 462 -3.63 -13.02 -22.97
N PRO A 463 -4.00 -12.19 -23.98
CA PRO A 463 -5.23 -11.40 -23.92
C PRO A 463 -6.48 -12.23 -23.69
N ALA A 464 -6.55 -13.47 -24.24
CA ALA A 464 -7.68 -14.38 -24.09
C ALA A 464 -7.98 -14.79 -22.63
N TYR A 465 -7.01 -14.64 -21.72
CA TYR A 465 -7.18 -14.90 -20.29
C TYR A 465 -7.29 -13.61 -19.45
N LEU A 466 -7.45 -12.47 -20.14
CA LEU A 466 -7.64 -11.17 -19.48
C LEU A 466 -9.07 -10.68 -19.66
N THR A 467 -9.68 -10.29 -18.56
CA THR A 467 -10.92 -9.50 -18.60
C THR A 467 -10.60 -8.08 -18.16
N PHE A 468 -10.90 -7.12 -19.01
CA PHE A 468 -10.72 -5.70 -18.72
C PHE A 468 -12.04 -5.12 -18.22
N VAL A 469 -12.06 -4.62 -17.00
CA VAL A 469 -13.19 -3.92 -16.41
C VAL A 469 -12.94 -2.42 -16.50
N ILE A 470 -13.80 -1.71 -17.22
CA ILE A 470 -13.69 -0.27 -17.45
C ILE A 470 -14.92 0.40 -16.88
N VAL A 471 -14.72 1.32 -15.94
CA VAL A 471 -15.80 2.04 -15.25
C VAL A 471 -15.56 3.54 -15.31
N GLY A 472 -16.54 4.28 -15.77
CA GLY A 472 -16.48 5.75 -15.86
C GLY A 472 -17.70 6.33 -16.55
N ASN A 473 -17.90 7.64 -16.41
CA ASN A 473 -18.90 8.35 -17.20
C ASN A 473 -18.29 8.81 -18.53
N ILE A 474 -18.07 7.85 -19.43
CA ILE A 474 -17.47 8.03 -20.76
C ILE A 474 -18.39 7.45 -21.84
N ASP A 475 -18.47 8.13 -22.97
CA ASP A 475 -19.30 7.66 -24.07
C ASP A 475 -18.59 6.58 -24.90
N GLU A 476 -19.37 5.63 -25.44
CA GLU A 476 -18.86 4.51 -26.24
C GLU A 476 -18.08 5.01 -27.47
N GLU A 477 -18.52 6.09 -28.09
CA GLU A 477 -17.85 6.69 -29.25
C GLU A 477 -16.39 7.08 -28.96
N THR A 478 -16.12 7.58 -27.75
CA THR A 478 -14.76 7.90 -27.29
C THR A 478 -14.02 6.64 -26.82
N LEU A 479 -14.71 5.72 -26.17
CA LEU A 479 -14.11 4.58 -25.47
C LEU A 479 -13.69 3.46 -26.44
N LEU A 480 -14.57 3.08 -27.40
CA LEU A 480 -14.37 1.90 -28.23
C LEU A 480 -13.13 1.98 -29.13
N PRO A 481 -12.77 3.13 -29.73
CA PRO A 481 -11.52 3.27 -30.46
C PRO A 481 -10.27 3.03 -29.58
N LEU A 482 -10.29 3.48 -28.32
CA LEU A 482 -9.20 3.24 -27.38
C LEU A 482 -9.08 1.76 -26.98
N VAL A 483 -10.22 1.13 -26.73
CA VAL A 483 -10.28 -0.31 -26.43
C VAL A 483 -9.72 -1.13 -27.59
N THR A 484 -10.14 -0.90 -28.81
CA THR A 484 -9.70 -1.65 -30.00
C THR A 484 -8.22 -1.39 -30.30
N ARG A 485 -7.74 -0.15 -30.10
CA ARG A 485 -6.35 0.23 -30.36
C ARG A 485 -5.40 -0.34 -29.30
N TYR A 486 -5.69 -0.13 -28.02
CA TYR A 486 -4.72 -0.42 -26.93
C TYR A 486 -4.89 -1.80 -26.31
N ILE A 487 -6.12 -2.29 -26.11
CA ILE A 487 -6.37 -3.64 -25.62
C ILE A 487 -6.30 -4.62 -26.78
N GLY A 488 -6.84 -4.25 -27.92
CA GLY A 488 -6.86 -5.07 -29.12
C GLY A 488 -5.46 -5.36 -29.69
N SER A 489 -4.49 -4.47 -29.51
CA SER A 489 -3.11 -4.64 -29.97
C SER A 489 -2.27 -5.56 -29.08
N LEU A 490 -2.78 -5.99 -27.92
CA LEU A 490 -2.08 -6.93 -27.04
C LEU A 490 -1.88 -8.27 -27.76
N LYS A 491 -0.66 -8.79 -27.71
CA LYS A 491 -0.30 -10.04 -28.36
C LYS A 491 -0.25 -11.19 -27.36
N GLN A 492 -0.55 -12.40 -27.84
CA GLN A 492 -0.36 -13.61 -27.06
C GLN A 492 1.13 -13.94 -26.93
N SER A 493 1.55 -14.33 -25.73
CA SER A 493 2.89 -14.89 -25.51
C SER A 493 2.92 -16.36 -25.94
N GLU A 494 4.10 -16.83 -26.33
CA GLU A 494 4.35 -18.25 -26.64
C GLU A 494 4.16 -19.16 -25.40
N HIS A 495 4.39 -18.64 -24.21
CA HIS A 495 4.28 -19.38 -22.95
C HIS A 495 3.07 -18.91 -22.13
N VAL A 496 2.00 -19.68 -22.21
CA VAL A 496 0.78 -19.41 -21.44
C VAL A 496 0.77 -20.24 -20.16
N LEU A 497 0.63 -19.58 -19.03
CA LEU A 497 0.48 -20.21 -17.73
C LEU A 497 -0.88 -20.89 -17.60
N SER A 498 -0.93 -22.06 -16.96
CA SER A 498 -2.21 -22.67 -16.53
C SER A 498 -2.80 -21.93 -15.32
N ALA A 499 -4.11 -22.03 -15.15
CA ALA A 499 -4.75 -21.48 -13.95
C ALA A 499 -4.20 -22.12 -12.68
N GLY A 500 -4.08 -21.32 -11.62
CA GLY A 500 -3.53 -21.79 -10.35
C GLY A 500 -4.44 -22.80 -9.67
N GLN A 501 -3.87 -23.89 -9.19
CA GLN A 501 -4.60 -24.84 -8.36
C GLN A 501 -4.62 -24.39 -6.90
N PRO A 502 -5.69 -24.59 -6.15
CA PRO A 502 -5.75 -24.25 -4.73
C PRO A 502 -4.66 -24.98 -3.95
N LEU A 503 -4.20 -24.38 -2.87
CA LEU A 503 -3.24 -25.02 -1.97
C LEU A 503 -3.87 -26.25 -1.32
N LYS A 504 -3.12 -27.35 -1.28
CA LYS A 504 -3.54 -28.55 -0.56
C LYS A 504 -3.66 -28.26 0.94
N ARG A 505 -4.83 -28.46 1.49
CA ARG A 505 -5.11 -28.22 2.91
C ARG A 505 -4.46 -29.28 3.80
N ALA A 506 -4.00 -28.87 4.97
CA ALA A 506 -3.69 -29.81 6.04
C ALA A 506 -4.97 -30.51 6.53
N THR A 507 -4.86 -31.79 6.83
CA THR A 507 -6.00 -32.61 7.26
C THR A 507 -6.13 -32.72 8.79
N THR A 508 -5.13 -32.25 9.53
CA THR A 508 -5.07 -32.29 11.00
C THR A 508 -5.28 -30.90 11.58
N ASN A 509 -5.81 -30.85 12.80
CA ASN A 509 -5.84 -29.64 13.60
C ASN A 509 -4.42 -29.22 14.00
N ALA A 510 -4.22 -27.94 14.24
CA ALA A 510 -2.94 -27.42 14.74
C ALA A 510 -3.16 -26.46 15.92
N ASN A 511 -2.28 -26.60 16.93
CA ASN A 511 -2.18 -25.67 18.05
C ASN A 511 -0.75 -25.14 18.12
N ILE A 512 -0.58 -23.84 17.93
CA ILE A 512 0.71 -23.17 17.89
C ILE A 512 0.83 -22.27 19.12
N THR A 513 1.86 -22.49 19.92
CA THR A 513 2.21 -21.62 21.04
C THR A 513 3.63 -21.10 20.85
N LEU A 514 3.77 -19.79 20.74
CA LEU A 514 5.06 -19.12 20.63
C LEU A 514 5.23 -18.19 21.86
N LYS A 515 6.31 -18.38 22.63
CA LYS A 515 6.62 -17.56 23.82
C LYS A 515 7.82 -16.67 23.52
N GLU A 516 7.62 -15.66 22.68
CA GLU A 516 8.70 -14.81 22.19
C GLU A 516 8.32 -13.33 22.15
N GLN A 517 7.09 -12.94 22.54
CA GLN A 517 6.62 -11.56 22.51
C GLN A 517 7.38 -10.70 23.53
N ASN A 518 7.75 -9.49 23.13
CA ASN A 518 8.40 -8.52 24.03
C ASN A 518 7.39 -7.73 24.86
N GLU A 519 6.18 -7.51 24.34
CA GLU A 519 5.12 -6.82 25.04
C GLU A 519 4.36 -7.76 26.00
N PRO A 520 3.84 -7.26 27.15
CA PRO A 520 3.12 -8.08 28.14
C PRO A 520 1.66 -8.37 27.71
N VAL A 521 1.48 -8.80 26.47
CA VAL A 521 0.17 -9.12 25.89
C VAL A 521 0.22 -10.43 25.11
N ALA A 522 -0.90 -11.18 25.12
CA ALA A 522 -1.09 -12.33 24.26
C ALA A 522 -1.79 -11.94 22.96
N GLN A 523 -1.30 -12.42 21.83
CA GLN A 523 -1.99 -12.34 20.55
C GLN A 523 -2.60 -13.71 20.24
N VAL A 524 -3.92 -13.77 20.05
CA VAL A 524 -4.68 -15.01 19.78
C VAL A 524 -5.23 -14.97 18.37
N ALA A 525 -5.12 -16.09 17.66
CA ALA A 525 -5.74 -16.29 16.36
C ALA A 525 -6.29 -17.72 16.24
N GLN A 526 -7.52 -17.86 15.74
CA GLN A 526 -8.12 -19.16 15.46
C GLN A 526 -8.76 -19.12 14.07
N TRP A 527 -8.42 -20.11 13.23
CA TRP A 527 -9.08 -20.38 11.96
C TRP A 527 -9.86 -21.67 12.05
N LYS A 528 -11.15 -21.61 11.73
CA LYS A 528 -12.03 -22.77 11.57
C LYS A 528 -12.33 -22.95 10.10
N ARG A 529 -11.98 -24.10 9.54
CA ARG A 529 -12.25 -24.45 8.15
C ARG A 529 -13.53 -25.30 8.07
N PHE A 530 -14.37 -24.96 7.11
CA PHE A 530 -15.61 -25.68 6.82
C PHE A 530 -15.60 -26.07 5.33
N ASP A 531 -15.91 -27.32 5.04
CA ASP A 531 -16.07 -27.83 3.68
C ASP A 531 -17.45 -27.45 3.17
N THR A 532 -17.52 -26.70 2.09
CA THR A 532 -18.82 -26.27 1.51
C THR A 532 -19.47 -27.31 0.59
N ARG A 533 -18.71 -28.35 0.20
CA ARG A 533 -19.13 -29.42 -0.74
C ARG A 533 -19.66 -28.93 -2.08
N SER A 534 -19.85 -27.65 -2.26
CA SER A 534 -20.33 -26.99 -3.46
C SER A 534 -19.91 -25.50 -3.46
N PRO A 535 -19.82 -24.85 -4.61
CA PRO A 535 -19.52 -23.42 -4.69
C PRO A 535 -20.51 -22.59 -3.87
N VAL A 536 -19.97 -21.60 -3.15
CA VAL A 536 -20.77 -20.63 -2.40
C VAL A 536 -21.35 -19.61 -3.36
N THR A 537 -22.67 -19.68 -3.60
CA THR A 537 -23.40 -18.73 -4.44
C THR A 537 -23.59 -17.39 -3.75
N LEU A 538 -23.95 -16.35 -4.52
CA LEU A 538 -24.21 -15.02 -3.99
C LEU A 538 -25.27 -15.00 -2.87
N PRO A 539 -26.45 -15.65 -2.98
CA PRO A 539 -27.43 -15.72 -1.88
C PRO A 539 -26.86 -16.37 -0.60
N VAL A 540 -26.11 -17.47 -0.76
CA VAL A 540 -25.45 -18.14 0.37
C VAL A 540 -24.43 -17.22 1.03
N ARG A 541 -23.61 -16.54 0.24
CA ARG A 541 -22.63 -15.57 0.74
C ARG A 541 -23.30 -14.46 1.54
N MET A 542 -24.37 -13.87 1.00
CA MET A 542 -25.10 -12.77 1.66
C MET A 542 -25.72 -13.22 2.98
N ALA A 543 -26.25 -14.44 3.05
CA ALA A 543 -26.77 -15.01 4.29
C ALA A 543 -25.66 -15.22 5.33
N LEU A 544 -24.50 -15.74 4.92
CA LEU A 544 -23.34 -15.90 5.80
C LEU A 544 -22.77 -14.57 6.29
N ASP A 545 -22.72 -13.54 5.43
CA ASP A 545 -22.26 -12.20 5.80
C ASP A 545 -23.22 -11.53 6.79
N ALA A 546 -24.55 -11.70 6.62
CA ALA A 546 -25.54 -11.21 7.56
C ALA A 546 -25.38 -11.88 8.96
N PHE A 547 -25.21 -13.20 8.97
CA PHE A 547 -24.92 -13.93 10.22
C PHE A 547 -23.64 -13.46 10.89
N ASN A 548 -22.53 -13.35 10.13
CA ASN A 548 -21.25 -12.93 10.66
C ASN A 548 -21.24 -11.48 11.18
N ALA A 549 -22.02 -10.59 10.57
CA ALA A 549 -22.16 -9.22 11.06
C ALA A 549 -22.77 -9.17 12.48
N VAL A 550 -23.78 -9.99 12.74
CA VAL A 550 -24.39 -10.12 14.08
C VAL A 550 -23.43 -10.82 15.03
N LEU A 551 -22.79 -11.92 14.62
CA LEU A 551 -21.79 -12.63 15.43
C LEU A 551 -20.62 -11.70 15.82
N ALA A 552 -20.13 -10.86 14.93
CA ALA A 552 -19.07 -9.90 15.23
C ALA A 552 -19.51 -8.87 16.28
N LYS A 553 -20.79 -8.44 16.26
CA LYS A 553 -21.38 -7.58 17.30
C LYS A 553 -21.43 -8.32 18.66
N ASP A 554 -21.86 -9.58 18.67
CA ASP A 554 -21.90 -10.38 19.90
C ASP A 554 -20.53 -10.62 20.50
N LEU A 555 -19.54 -10.97 19.68
CA LEU A 555 -18.16 -11.15 20.13
C LEU A 555 -17.62 -9.85 20.76
N ARG A 556 -17.90 -8.70 20.14
CA ARG A 556 -17.51 -7.41 20.71
C ARG A 556 -18.18 -7.17 22.08
N VAL A 557 -19.49 -7.37 22.18
CA VAL A 557 -20.22 -7.16 23.44
C VAL A 557 -19.73 -8.10 24.52
N ASN A 558 -19.65 -9.40 24.25
CA ASN A 558 -19.32 -10.39 25.28
C ASN A 558 -17.85 -10.34 25.70
N ILE A 559 -16.92 -10.17 24.77
CA ILE A 559 -15.48 -10.30 25.05
C ILE A 559 -14.87 -8.95 25.41
N ARG A 560 -15.25 -7.85 24.70
CA ARG A 560 -14.69 -6.53 24.98
C ARG A 560 -15.45 -5.81 26.10
N GLU A 561 -16.80 -5.72 26.00
CA GLU A 561 -17.58 -4.84 26.87
C GLU A 561 -17.92 -5.53 28.20
N GLN A 562 -18.36 -6.80 28.19
CA GLN A 562 -18.75 -7.53 29.42
C GLN A 562 -17.55 -8.17 30.12
N ALA A 563 -16.73 -8.95 29.40
CA ALA A 563 -15.57 -9.57 30.00
C ALA A 563 -14.40 -8.60 30.20
N SER A 564 -14.45 -7.39 29.58
CA SER A 564 -13.36 -6.39 29.64
C SER A 564 -11.97 -6.99 29.35
N GLY A 565 -11.94 -8.02 28.49
CA GLY A 565 -10.74 -8.84 28.31
C GLY A 565 -9.86 -8.42 27.16
N VAL A 566 -10.40 -7.65 26.20
CA VAL A 566 -9.69 -7.26 24.98
C VAL A 566 -9.98 -5.82 24.57
N TYR A 567 -9.03 -5.19 23.86
CA TYR A 567 -9.27 -3.89 23.24
C TYR A 567 -10.16 -4.02 22.00
N SER A 568 -9.91 -5.04 21.17
CA SER A 568 -10.70 -5.35 19.98
C SER A 568 -10.74 -6.85 19.72
N VAL A 569 -11.84 -7.30 19.13
CA VAL A 569 -11.99 -8.66 18.62
C VAL A 569 -12.44 -8.59 17.17
N SER A 570 -11.82 -9.41 16.32
CA SER A 570 -12.16 -9.54 14.90
C SER A 570 -12.86 -10.86 14.61
N SER A 571 -13.87 -10.82 13.73
CA SER A 571 -14.55 -11.98 13.17
C SER A 571 -14.66 -11.80 11.66
N ARG A 572 -14.16 -12.75 10.90
CA ARG A 572 -14.14 -12.70 9.44
C ARG A 572 -14.48 -14.04 8.82
N LEU A 573 -15.34 -14.02 7.81
CA LEU A 573 -15.59 -15.15 6.92
C LEU A 573 -14.89 -14.91 5.58
N SER A 574 -14.17 -15.92 5.08
CA SER A 574 -13.57 -15.94 3.76
C SER A 574 -13.96 -17.20 3.02
N VAL A 575 -14.19 -17.08 1.71
CA VAL A 575 -14.54 -18.19 0.82
C VAL A 575 -13.37 -18.40 -0.12
N ASP A 576 -12.89 -19.63 -0.23
CA ASP A 576 -12.01 -20.07 -1.30
C ASP A 576 -12.87 -20.85 -2.32
N LYS A 577 -13.21 -20.18 -3.42
CA LYS A 577 -14.08 -20.72 -4.45
C LYS A 577 -13.55 -22.01 -5.09
N GLN A 578 -12.23 -22.07 -5.33
CA GLN A 578 -11.63 -23.22 -6.02
C GLN A 578 -11.46 -24.43 -5.08
N ALA A 579 -11.19 -24.17 -3.82
CA ALA A 579 -11.10 -25.24 -2.80
C ALA A 579 -12.46 -25.67 -2.27
N ASN A 580 -13.57 -25.03 -2.65
CA ASN A 580 -14.89 -25.18 -2.04
C ASN A 580 -14.84 -25.11 -0.51
N ASP A 581 -14.23 -24.05 0.00
CA ASP A 581 -13.76 -23.95 1.38
C ASP A 581 -14.23 -22.62 1.98
N LEU A 582 -14.75 -22.69 3.19
CA LEU A 582 -15.12 -21.54 4.00
C LEU A 582 -14.24 -21.50 5.23
N THR A 583 -13.66 -20.35 5.51
CA THR A 583 -12.84 -20.16 6.71
C THR A 583 -13.42 -19.03 7.56
N HIS A 584 -13.68 -19.33 8.83
CA HIS A 584 -13.99 -18.32 9.83
C HIS A 584 -12.77 -18.05 10.69
N VAL A 585 -12.42 -16.79 10.84
CA VAL A 585 -11.24 -16.33 11.60
C VAL A 585 -11.70 -15.48 12.77
N ILE A 586 -11.25 -15.85 13.97
CA ILE A 586 -11.35 -15.01 15.17
C ILE A 586 -9.94 -14.61 15.58
N GLY A 587 -9.74 -13.32 15.89
CA GLY A 587 -8.45 -12.81 16.38
C GLY A 587 -8.64 -11.69 17.39
N PHE A 588 -7.79 -11.68 18.42
CA PHE A 588 -7.78 -10.63 19.44
C PHE A 588 -6.45 -10.57 20.18
N THR A 589 -6.24 -9.48 20.90
CA THR A 589 -5.11 -9.29 21.82
C THR A 589 -5.63 -9.10 23.24
N CYS A 590 -5.04 -9.78 24.22
CA CYS A 590 -5.50 -9.78 25.60
C CYS A 590 -4.35 -9.91 26.61
N GLN A 591 -4.68 -9.90 27.90
CA GLN A 591 -3.75 -10.28 28.96
C GLN A 591 -3.34 -11.77 28.81
N PRO A 592 -2.05 -12.09 29.00
CA PRO A 592 -1.55 -13.45 28.75
C PRO A 592 -2.29 -14.56 29.48
N GLU A 593 -2.67 -14.32 30.73
CA GLU A 593 -3.34 -15.29 31.60
C GLU A 593 -4.77 -15.61 31.15
N ARG A 594 -5.38 -14.70 30.37
CA ARG A 594 -6.78 -14.79 29.99
C ARG A 594 -7.02 -15.35 28.59
N HIS A 595 -5.94 -15.62 27.82
CA HIS A 595 -6.08 -16.01 26.42
C HIS A 595 -6.96 -17.25 26.21
N GLN A 596 -6.83 -18.27 27.07
CA GLN A 596 -7.59 -19.51 26.97
C GLN A 596 -9.08 -19.32 27.36
N GLU A 597 -9.32 -18.59 28.46
CA GLU A 597 -10.66 -18.19 28.90
C GLU A 597 -11.42 -17.46 27.79
N LEU A 598 -10.80 -16.43 27.24
CA LEU A 598 -11.43 -15.58 26.22
C LEU A 598 -11.63 -16.29 24.88
N LEU A 599 -10.74 -17.19 24.48
CA LEU A 599 -10.92 -18.02 23.30
C LEU A 599 -12.07 -19.01 23.49
N THR A 600 -12.20 -19.60 24.68
CA THR A 600 -13.32 -20.48 25.07
C THR A 600 -14.64 -19.70 25.03
N LEU A 601 -14.66 -18.49 25.58
CA LEU A 601 -15.82 -17.61 25.53
C LEU A 601 -16.20 -17.24 24.10
N ALA A 602 -15.22 -16.92 23.24
CA ALA A 602 -15.47 -16.61 21.83
C ALA A 602 -16.11 -17.79 21.09
N ASN A 603 -15.62 -19.00 21.34
CA ASN A 603 -16.19 -20.23 20.76
C ASN A 603 -17.61 -20.48 21.27
N LYS A 604 -17.88 -20.23 22.56
CA LYS A 604 -19.22 -20.35 23.15
C LYS A 604 -20.18 -19.33 22.51
N VAL A 605 -19.79 -18.07 22.39
CA VAL A 605 -20.61 -17.02 21.74
C VAL A 605 -20.99 -17.42 20.31
N MET A 606 -20.07 -18.00 19.54
CA MET A 606 -20.36 -18.51 18.20
C MET A 606 -21.36 -19.67 18.24
N ALA A 607 -21.16 -20.65 19.15
CA ALA A 607 -22.06 -21.81 19.29
C ALA A 607 -23.46 -21.36 19.71
N ASP A 608 -23.57 -20.50 20.71
CA ASP A 608 -24.85 -19.97 21.21
C ASP A 608 -25.58 -19.19 20.09
N ARG A 609 -24.85 -18.41 19.28
CA ARG A 609 -25.43 -17.69 18.15
C ARG A 609 -25.93 -18.64 17.05
N LEU A 610 -25.22 -19.72 16.76
CA LEU A 610 -25.69 -20.74 15.80
C LEU A 610 -26.98 -21.41 16.24
N VAL A 611 -27.16 -21.66 17.54
CA VAL A 611 -28.40 -22.20 18.11
C VAL A 611 -29.51 -21.15 18.06
N LYS A 612 -29.27 -19.96 18.61
CA LYS A 612 -30.25 -18.88 18.71
C LYS A 612 -30.67 -18.34 17.33
N GLY A 613 -29.75 -18.31 16.40
CA GLY A 613 -29.95 -17.66 15.09
C GLY A 613 -30.02 -16.14 15.22
N ILE A 614 -30.30 -15.47 14.10
CA ILE A 614 -30.59 -14.01 14.05
C ILE A 614 -32.10 -13.79 13.99
N ASN A 615 -32.56 -12.66 14.51
CA ASN A 615 -33.96 -12.28 14.46
C ASN A 615 -34.23 -11.20 13.39
N ALA A 616 -35.52 -10.85 13.22
CA ALA A 616 -35.96 -9.88 12.20
C ALA A 616 -35.37 -8.47 12.43
N GLN A 617 -35.20 -8.04 13.68
CA GLN A 617 -34.63 -6.74 13.98
C GLN A 617 -33.14 -6.68 13.62
N GLU A 618 -32.36 -7.70 13.99
CA GLU A 618 -30.93 -7.82 13.67
C GLU A 618 -30.70 -7.87 12.17
N LEU A 619 -31.54 -8.61 11.42
CA LEU A 619 -31.48 -8.64 9.97
C LEU A 619 -31.84 -7.29 9.35
N ASN A 620 -32.82 -6.58 9.91
CA ASN A 620 -33.21 -5.26 9.40
C ASN A 620 -32.10 -4.21 9.62
N GLU A 621 -31.38 -4.25 10.76
CA GLU A 621 -30.18 -3.43 10.97
C GLU A 621 -29.09 -3.72 9.93
N TYR A 622 -28.81 -5.00 9.68
CA TYR A 622 -27.87 -5.41 8.61
C TYR A 622 -28.32 -4.92 7.24
N ARG A 623 -29.60 -5.09 6.90
CA ARG A 623 -30.17 -4.68 5.60
C ARG A 623 -29.99 -3.19 5.35
N LYS A 624 -30.34 -2.34 6.35
CA LYS A 624 -30.15 -0.88 6.26
C LYS A 624 -28.70 -0.49 6.00
N ASN A 625 -27.76 -1.10 6.73
CA ASN A 625 -26.35 -0.82 6.56
C ASN A 625 -25.82 -1.26 5.19
N MET A 626 -26.26 -2.43 4.72
CA MET A 626 -25.84 -2.95 3.41
C MET A 626 -26.43 -2.12 2.27
N GLN A 627 -27.71 -1.73 2.36
CA GLN A 627 -28.34 -0.87 1.37
C GLN A 627 -27.60 0.45 1.20
N ARG A 628 -27.25 1.09 2.32
CA ARG A 628 -26.44 2.32 2.29
C ARG A 628 -25.06 2.09 1.64
N ASN A 629 -24.43 0.95 1.92
CA ASN A 629 -23.15 0.60 1.29
C ASN A 629 -23.30 0.40 -0.22
N LEU A 630 -24.37 -0.25 -0.69
CA LEU A 630 -24.65 -0.42 -2.12
C LEU A 630 -24.87 0.93 -2.82
N GLU A 631 -25.62 1.85 -2.21
CA GLU A 631 -25.80 3.21 -2.73
C GLU A 631 -24.46 3.96 -2.88
N ILE A 632 -23.60 3.90 -1.87
CA ILE A 632 -22.26 4.51 -1.90
C ILE A 632 -21.38 3.87 -2.98
N GLN A 633 -21.46 2.54 -3.15
CA GLN A 633 -20.68 1.82 -4.17
C GLN A 633 -21.06 2.24 -5.59
N GLN A 634 -22.34 2.43 -5.87
CA GLN A 634 -22.82 2.85 -7.19
C GLN A 634 -22.42 4.30 -7.52
N GLN A 635 -22.28 5.14 -6.53
CA GLN A 635 -21.90 6.56 -6.68
C GLN A 635 -20.38 6.79 -6.77
N ASN A 636 -19.56 5.77 -6.55
CA ASN A 636 -18.11 5.89 -6.57
C ASN A 636 -17.48 4.96 -7.62
N THR A 637 -16.83 5.55 -8.62
CA THR A 637 -16.22 4.84 -9.75
C THR A 637 -15.28 3.70 -9.33
N GLN A 638 -14.42 3.95 -8.36
CA GLN A 638 -13.46 2.94 -7.87
C GLN A 638 -14.18 1.80 -7.13
N GLN A 639 -15.17 2.10 -6.32
CA GLN A 639 -15.91 1.07 -5.57
C GLN A 639 -16.76 0.22 -6.51
N LEU A 640 -17.42 0.83 -7.50
CA LEU A 640 -18.16 0.10 -8.52
C LEU A 640 -17.24 -0.84 -9.32
N ALA A 641 -16.07 -0.36 -9.75
CA ALA A 641 -15.11 -1.20 -10.46
C ALA A 641 -14.64 -2.39 -9.59
N ASN A 642 -14.35 -2.16 -8.32
CA ASN A 642 -13.97 -3.23 -7.39
C ASN A 642 -15.13 -4.24 -7.16
N THR A 643 -16.37 -3.77 -7.15
CA THR A 643 -17.56 -4.63 -7.02
C THR A 643 -17.73 -5.52 -8.24
N ILE A 644 -17.60 -4.99 -9.45
CA ILE A 644 -17.64 -5.75 -10.71
C ILE A 644 -16.52 -6.78 -10.76
N VAL A 645 -15.28 -6.38 -10.42
CA VAL A 645 -14.13 -7.29 -10.35
C VAL A 645 -14.37 -8.39 -9.32
N SER A 646 -14.91 -8.06 -8.14
CA SER A 646 -15.21 -9.04 -7.12
C SER A 646 -16.27 -10.03 -7.59
N SER A 647 -17.33 -9.57 -8.27
CA SER A 647 -18.35 -10.42 -8.88
C SER A 647 -17.77 -11.34 -9.94
N LEU A 648 -16.94 -10.81 -10.84
CA LEU A 648 -16.22 -11.59 -11.84
C LEU A 648 -15.36 -12.69 -11.21
N VAL A 649 -14.52 -12.33 -10.23
CA VAL A 649 -13.60 -13.27 -9.59
C VAL A 649 -14.35 -14.32 -8.77
N GLN A 650 -15.36 -13.92 -7.98
CA GLN A 650 -16.06 -14.83 -7.07
C GLN A 650 -17.08 -15.71 -7.78
N TYR A 651 -17.82 -15.15 -8.74
CA TYR A 651 -18.96 -15.83 -9.36
C TYR A 651 -18.74 -16.14 -10.84
N ASN A 652 -17.62 -15.72 -11.43
CA ASN A 652 -17.35 -15.80 -12.87
C ASN A 652 -18.38 -15.02 -13.71
N ASP A 653 -19.05 -14.07 -13.06
CA ASP A 653 -20.10 -13.24 -13.63
C ASP A 653 -19.91 -11.79 -13.18
N PRO A 654 -19.57 -10.86 -14.08
CA PRO A 654 -19.38 -9.46 -13.74
C PRO A 654 -20.69 -8.74 -13.38
N ALA A 655 -21.85 -9.33 -13.70
CA ALA A 655 -23.16 -8.76 -13.39
C ALA A 655 -23.78 -9.28 -12.09
N ALA A 656 -23.18 -10.28 -11.42
CA ALA A 656 -23.77 -10.89 -10.22
C ALA A 656 -24.10 -9.87 -9.10
N TRP A 657 -23.35 -8.77 -9.02
CA TRP A 657 -23.59 -7.72 -8.03
C TRP A 657 -24.93 -6.99 -8.23
N THR A 658 -25.50 -6.95 -9.45
CA THR A 658 -26.75 -6.26 -9.75
C THR A 658 -27.95 -6.92 -9.06
N GLU A 659 -27.84 -8.22 -8.74
CA GLU A 659 -28.87 -8.97 -8.01
C GLU A 659 -28.81 -8.73 -6.48
N GLN A 660 -27.75 -8.08 -5.96
CA GLN A 660 -27.55 -7.97 -4.50
C GLN A 660 -28.68 -7.22 -3.80
N GLU A 661 -29.16 -6.14 -4.38
CA GLU A 661 -30.24 -5.34 -3.76
C GLU A 661 -31.55 -6.16 -3.67
N LYS A 662 -31.94 -6.83 -4.74
CA LYS A 662 -33.10 -7.70 -4.78
C LYS A 662 -32.98 -8.83 -3.77
N LEU A 663 -31.85 -9.53 -3.76
CA LEU A 663 -31.58 -10.62 -2.82
C LEU A 663 -31.57 -10.14 -1.37
N LEU A 664 -31.04 -8.94 -1.12
CA LEU A 664 -31.02 -8.34 0.22
C LEU A 664 -32.43 -8.11 0.77
N GLN A 665 -33.38 -7.65 -0.10
CA GLN A 665 -34.77 -7.45 0.29
C GLN A 665 -35.50 -8.77 0.54
N GLN A 666 -35.17 -9.81 -0.21
CA GLN A 666 -35.78 -11.14 -0.10
C GLN A 666 -35.20 -11.98 1.04
N LEU A 667 -34.05 -11.63 1.60
CA LEU A 667 -33.37 -12.40 2.61
C LEU A 667 -34.21 -12.45 3.92
N THR A 668 -34.46 -13.65 4.46
CA THR A 668 -35.22 -13.84 5.69
C THR A 668 -34.33 -14.35 6.84
N PRO A 669 -34.73 -14.14 8.12
CA PRO A 669 -33.99 -14.70 9.26
C PRO A 669 -33.86 -16.22 9.17
N GLU A 670 -34.89 -16.90 8.70
CA GLU A 670 -34.90 -18.37 8.53
C GLU A 670 -33.83 -18.81 7.51
N GLN A 671 -33.76 -18.16 6.35
CA GLN A 671 -32.74 -18.44 5.33
C GLN A 671 -31.33 -18.23 5.87
N VAL A 672 -31.09 -17.12 6.60
CA VAL A 672 -29.79 -16.83 7.23
C VAL A 672 -29.43 -17.91 8.26
N ASN A 673 -30.36 -18.28 9.13
CA ASN A 673 -30.12 -19.23 10.20
C ASN A 673 -29.89 -20.64 9.66
N ASN A 674 -30.67 -21.08 8.67
CA ASN A 674 -30.49 -22.37 8.02
C ASN A 674 -29.16 -22.44 7.27
N THR A 675 -28.79 -21.38 6.57
CA THR A 675 -27.50 -21.27 5.91
C THR A 675 -26.34 -21.30 6.91
N ALA A 676 -26.41 -20.53 7.99
CA ALA A 676 -25.36 -20.51 8.99
C ALA A 676 -25.21 -21.90 9.66
N ARG A 677 -26.28 -22.56 10.03
CA ARG A 677 -26.26 -23.93 10.58
C ARG A 677 -25.68 -24.93 9.59
N LYS A 678 -26.08 -24.84 8.31
CA LYS A 678 -25.57 -25.74 7.27
C LYS A 678 -24.06 -25.64 7.08
N TYR A 679 -23.54 -24.42 7.06
CA TYR A 679 -22.13 -24.17 6.68
C TYR A 679 -21.18 -23.97 7.85
N LEU A 680 -21.65 -23.60 9.06
CA LEU A 680 -20.78 -23.22 10.19
C LEU A 680 -20.90 -24.12 11.43
N SER A 681 -21.76 -25.18 11.40
CA SER A 681 -21.98 -26.03 12.59
C SER A 681 -20.85 -27.01 12.86
N SER A 682 -20.13 -27.46 11.84
CA SER A 682 -19.08 -28.48 11.99
C SER A 682 -17.82 -28.08 11.21
N ALA A 683 -16.83 -27.60 11.95
CA ALA A 683 -15.52 -27.32 11.36
C ALA A 683 -14.79 -28.63 11.04
N VAL A 684 -14.25 -28.75 9.83
CA VAL A 684 -13.43 -29.88 9.41
C VAL A 684 -12.06 -29.83 10.06
N ASN A 685 -11.50 -28.62 10.17
CA ASN A 685 -10.22 -28.37 10.84
C ASN A 685 -10.28 -27.09 11.68
N ILE A 686 -9.50 -27.07 12.76
CA ILE A 686 -9.29 -25.92 13.62
C ILE A 686 -7.79 -25.70 13.77
N TYR A 687 -7.35 -24.50 13.44
CA TYR A 687 -5.97 -24.06 13.61
C TYR A 687 -5.97 -22.93 14.62
N SER A 688 -5.49 -23.19 15.82
CA SER A 688 -5.42 -22.22 16.91
C SER A 688 -3.98 -21.82 17.18
N GLY A 689 -3.78 -20.56 17.51
CA GLY A 689 -2.47 -20.08 17.87
C GLY A 689 -2.50 -19.00 18.93
N VAL A 690 -1.44 -18.96 19.73
CA VAL A 690 -1.20 -17.91 20.70
C VAL A 690 0.27 -17.52 20.70
N LEU A 691 0.51 -16.23 20.61
CA LEU A 691 1.81 -15.63 20.83
C LEU A 691 1.80 -14.98 22.22
N LEU A 692 2.66 -15.47 23.10
CA LEU A 692 2.78 -15.08 24.50
C LEU A 692 4.06 -14.29 24.76
N PRO A 693 4.13 -13.48 25.81
CA PRO A 693 5.36 -12.91 26.33
C PRO A 693 6.42 -13.98 26.63
N LYS A 694 7.70 -13.56 26.58
CA LYS A 694 8.86 -14.38 26.98
C LYS A 694 8.78 -14.80 28.43
#